data_9785f97ddd206ed1415bbc01e2500327
#
_entry.id   9785f97ddd206ed1415bbc01e2500327
#
_cell.length_a   1.000
_cell.length_b   1.000
_cell.length_c   1.000
_cell.angle_alpha   90.00
_cell.angle_beta   90.00
_cell.angle_gamma   90.00
#
_symmetry.space_group_name_H-M   'P 1'
#
loop_
_entity.id
_entity.type
_entity.pdbx_description
1 polymer ?
#
loop_
_entity_poly.entity_id
_entity_poly.type
_entity_poly.pdbx_seq_one_letter_code
_entity_poly.pdbx_strand_id
1 'polypeptide(L)'
;MKRLTQRLKGLVKSSNTSAGSVASGKDGKEQEDRMSESDTSRHPPPPPGHGDGGVGVEPGGGASCSAASSAQRQEHIEGASDSMDTDVVPPLPSRKRVPIMNNPEEFASFGQGEDAEPPQAAVPKSQEARKMLSASLREHFLFAQLTPADLAACVDVMGGIECAAGENIVVQGERGSRFFVMEEGSAEAYVNGEKVAEYGPRGSFGELALMYNCERAATVRAVTASRLWTMDLSTFRRSLATAASSQIVSRCEFLRKVPLLAELNNEQITKLADALEERVFQQDEYIIRQGEQGEDFFLIESGIVSCTQAKSATDATEMALLTLGAGDYFGEMALMLDEPRAANCIAAGGQVKCLSLDRGRFFQLLGPIQTILQNNMRLRILKGVPLLSKLTNEELCRVADALCVQSFEDGDYIIRQGEEGTRFFIINEGEVRCSCNVPGTGEEREIMRLGKSDFFGERALLKNEPRAANVVGLGYVDCLVLERSDFVDLLGPLESILGREAERRGQVGEMIVGPSKAKGPAVNLTDLVKIKTLGTGTFGRVKLVQHKRTKQVFAMKCMQKAHIAKSHQSRNIMNEKNILMACDHSFILDLLCTYNTANELLMLTELLLGGELWSYIYERNKPIAKTNVGGFHLSVASFFCGCVVLPLQYLHQMSVAYRDLKPENLLLAQDGYLKMIDFGFAKRIPFKKDNVTQTKSFTLCGTPDYLAPELVLSRGHDKAVDYWALGCFLYELLCGKTPFTDPRQAEIFKKAIRSDRYLAFPSGFPASAADLIKRLLTPNAAYRLGNQSGGVQDIMSHPMFTEACFDWRELYSKRMLPPHKPKVHAVGGLKHSREKMLCVCVFSCCLNSRQRQVRDALDTSNFESVGEEDKVLAYTGSQKLFDGF
;
A
#
# COMPACT_ATOMS: atom_id res chain seq x y z
N MET A 1 26.85 -18.71 -0.70
CA MET A 1 26.17 -20.01 -0.56
C MET A 1 27.09 -21.22 -0.75
N LYS A 2 27.65 -21.47 -1.94
CA LYS A 2 28.51 -22.68 -2.15
C LYS A 2 29.66 -22.79 -1.14
N ARG A 3 30.33 -21.72 -0.72
CA ARG A 3 31.43 -21.77 0.25
C ARG A 3 30.99 -22.01 1.71
N LEU A 4 29.88 -21.45 2.15
CA LEU A 4 29.33 -21.67 3.51
C LEU A 4 28.67 -23.04 3.60
N THR A 5 27.84 -23.41 2.64
CA THR A 5 27.21 -24.75 2.54
C THR A 5 28.22 -25.86 2.29
N GLN A 6 29.30 -25.59 1.53
CA GLN A 6 30.42 -26.56 1.37
C GLN A 6 31.25 -26.66 2.64
N ARG A 7 31.49 -25.58 3.38
CA ARG A 7 32.19 -25.64 4.68
C ARG A 7 31.37 -26.41 5.73
N LEU A 8 30.05 -26.13 5.81
CA LEU A 8 29.15 -26.87 6.73
C LEU A 8 28.95 -28.32 6.30
N LYS A 9 28.77 -28.63 5.01
CA LYS A 9 28.72 -30.02 4.50
C LYS A 9 30.06 -30.73 4.56
N GLY A 10 31.18 -30.02 4.48
CA GLY A 10 32.53 -30.55 4.68
C GLY A 10 32.80 -30.95 6.14
N LEU A 11 32.31 -30.16 7.09
CA LEU A 11 32.39 -30.42 8.53
C LEU A 11 31.52 -31.63 8.96
N VAL A 12 30.30 -31.74 8.41
CA VAL A 12 29.43 -32.90 8.68
C VAL A 12 29.98 -34.20 8.05
N LYS A 13 30.68 -34.16 6.91
CA LYS A 13 31.33 -35.32 6.34
C LYS A 13 32.61 -35.75 7.09
N SER A 14 33.32 -34.83 7.74
CA SER A 14 34.50 -35.18 8.53
C SER A 14 34.19 -35.82 9.90
N SER A 15 32.97 -35.63 10.42
CA SER A 15 32.53 -36.28 11.67
C SER A 15 32.01 -37.70 11.46
N ASN A 16 31.69 -38.14 10.22
CA ASN A 16 31.22 -39.49 9.94
C ASN A 16 32.31 -40.48 9.43
N THR A 17 33.58 -40.08 9.39
CA THR A 17 34.68 -40.93 8.90
C THR A 17 35.65 -41.42 9.97
N SER A 18 35.28 -41.28 11.27
CA SER A 18 36.18 -41.78 12.34
C SER A 18 35.45 -42.74 13.33
N ALA A 19 34.68 -43.69 12.83
CA ALA A 19 34.24 -44.82 13.66
C ALA A 19 34.04 -46.04 12.76
N GLY A 20 34.98 -47.00 12.86
CA GLY A 20 34.71 -48.39 12.47
C GLY A 20 35.67 -49.04 11.45
N SER A 21 36.82 -49.41 11.89
CA SER A 21 37.51 -50.54 11.24
C SER A 21 37.81 -51.58 12.33
N VAL A 22 37.05 -52.67 12.42
CA VAL A 22 37.51 -53.96 12.88
C VAL A 22 36.79 -55.03 12.05
N ALA A 23 37.61 -55.98 11.63
CA ALA A 23 37.43 -56.99 10.57
C ALA A 23 36.48 -58.11 10.93
N SER A 24 36.11 -58.80 9.87
CA SER A 24 36.04 -60.26 9.53
C SER A 24 34.61 -60.61 9.10
N GLY A 25 34.33 -61.14 7.95
CA GLY A 25 34.86 -62.33 7.31
C GLY A 25 33.68 -63.18 6.90
N LYS A 26 33.57 -63.46 5.61
CA LYS A 26 33.00 -64.70 5.00
C LYS A 26 31.49 -64.87 4.78
N ASP A 27 31.23 -64.98 3.51
CA ASP A 27 30.48 -65.99 2.73
C ASP A 27 28.98 -66.21 2.93
N GLY A 28 28.30 -66.20 1.79
CA GLY A 28 27.25 -67.21 1.50
C GLY A 28 25.96 -66.58 0.89
N LYS A 29 25.93 -66.51 -0.40
CA LYS A 29 24.94 -67.11 -1.35
C LYS A 29 23.47 -67.18 -0.99
N GLU A 30 22.74 -66.65 -1.94
CA GLU A 30 21.60 -67.23 -2.69
C GLU A 30 20.21 -67.31 -2.06
N GLN A 31 19.33 -66.82 -2.89
CA GLN A 31 18.01 -67.36 -3.37
C GLN A 31 16.78 -66.67 -2.79
N GLU A 32 16.11 -65.96 -3.70
CA GLU A 32 14.78 -66.17 -4.30
C GLU A 32 13.73 -66.83 -3.37
N ASP A 33 12.60 -66.19 -3.15
CA ASP A 33 11.31 -66.52 -3.77
C ASP A 33 10.13 -65.76 -3.18
N ARG A 34 9.38 -65.11 -4.03
CA ARG A 34 7.97 -65.07 -4.35
C ARG A 34 6.88 -65.21 -3.27
N MET A 35 5.89 -64.37 -3.49
CA MET A 35 4.42 -64.56 -3.33
C MET A 35 3.88 -64.47 -1.88
N SER A 36 2.75 -63.86 -1.60
CA SER A 36 1.54 -63.48 -2.31
C SER A 36 0.61 -62.73 -1.33
N GLU A 37 -0.19 -61.85 -1.87
CA GLU A 37 -1.60 -61.54 -1.56
C GLU A 37 -2.23 -61.88 -0.20
N SER A 38 -2.85 -60.87 0.45
CA SER A 38 -4.33 -60.72 0.57
C SER A 38 -4.69 -59.75 1.69
N ASP A 39 -5.29 -58.67 1.37
CA ASP A 39 -6.70 -58.30 1.59
C ASP A 39 -7.24 -58.39 3.04
N THR A 40 -7.64 -57.30 3.59
CA THR A 40 -8.99 -56.93 4.07
C THR A 40 -8.99 -55.74 5.06
N SER A 41 -9.65 -54.72 4.64
CA SER A 41 -10.53 -53.76 5.33
C SER A 41 -10.79 -53.90 6.83
N ARG A 42 -10.82 -52.73 7.55
CA ARG A 42 -11.99 -52.22 8.30
C ARG A 42 -11.71 -50.94 9.09
N HIS A 43 -12.66 -50.04 8.97
CA HIS A 43 -12.80 -48.77 9.68
C HIS A 43 -13.15 -48.90 11.17
N PRO A 44 -12.93 -47.84 11.99
CA PRO A 44 -13.27 -47.80 13.40
C PRO A 44 -14.72 -47.36 13.70
N PRO A 45 -15.30 -47.62 14.85
CA PRO A 45 -16.61 -47.10 15.27
C PRO A 45 -16.49 -45.89 16.23
N PRO A 46 -17.62 -45.13 16.38
CA PRO A 46 -17.72 -43.91 17.17
C PRO A 46 -18.15 -44.13 18.64
N PRO A 47 -18.20 -43.06 19.47
CA PRO A 47 -18.40 -43.13 20.91
C PRO A 47 -19.87 -43.10 21.32
N PRO A 48 -20.25 -43.56 22.55
CA PRO A 48 -21.56 -43.34 23.11
C PRO A 48 -21.61 -42.25 24.17
N GLY A 49 -22.76 -41.61 24.25
CA GLY A 49 -23.10 -40.55 25.13
C GLY A 49 -23.94 -40.95 26.36
N HIS A 50 -24.16 -39.93 27.16
CA HIS A 50 -25.25 -39.72 28.15
C HIS A 50 -25.28 -40.47 29.49
N GLY A 51 -25.47 -39.68 30.57
CA GLY A 51 -26.04 -40.12 31.82
C GLY A 51 -25.95 -39.05 32.93
N ASP A 52 -27.08 -38.56 33.26
CA ASP A 52 -27.48 -37.59 34.29
C ASP A 52 -27.10 -37.95 35.73
N GLY A 53 -27.09 -36.91 36.60
CA GLY A 53 -27.60 -37.06 37.98
C GLY A 53 -26.74 -36.49 39.10
N GLY A 54 -27.00 -35.29 39.55
CA GLY A 54 -27.68 -35.05 40.85
C GLY A 54 -26.84 -34.80 42.09
N VAL A 55 -26.94 -33.54 42.59
CA VAL A 55 -27.19 -33.14 44.00
C VAL A 55 -26.05 -33.31 45.07
N GLY A 56 -25.59 -32.18 45.64
CA GLY A 56 -25.66 -32.02 47.10
C GLY A 56 -24.40 -31.68 47.85
N VAL A 57 -24.38 -30.47 48.43
CA VAL A 57 -24.02 -30.08 49.82
C VAL A 57 -22.54 -29.92 50.21
N GLU A 58 -22.20 -28.66 50.58
CA GLU A 58 -21.11 -28.18 51.47
C GLU A 58 -21.15 -28.86 52.86
N PRO A 59 -20.23 -28.62 53.85
CA PRO A 59 -19.17 -27.58 53.98
C PRO A 59 -17.89 -28.04 54.74
N GLY A 60 -16.91 -27.17 54.82
CA GLY A 60 -16.20 -27.00 56.07
C GLY A 60 -14.69 -27.18 56.15
N GLY A 61 -14.00 -26.11 56.55
CA GLY A 61 -12.89 -26.15 57.50
C GLY A 61 -11.47 -26.22 56.89
N GLY A 62 -10.72 -25.17 56.95
CA GLY A 62 -9.93 -24.70 58.06
C GLY A 62 -8.44 -24.79 57.83
N ALA A 63 -7.71 -23.69 58.08
CA ALA A 63 -6.37 -23.50 58.55
C ALA A 63 -5.16 -23.49 57.56
N SER A 64 -4.66 -22.30 57.22
CA SER A 64 -3.45 -21.60 57.79
C SER A 64 -2.10 -22.18 57.44
N CYS A 65 -1.28 -21.41 56.76
CA CYS A 65 0.00 -20.80 57.20
C CYS A 65 0.77 -20.19 56.05
N SER A 66 0.96 -18.86 56.07
CA SER A 66 2.19 -18.05 56.11
C SER A 66 3.31 -18.42 55.10
N ALA A 67 3.94 -17.57 54.40
CA ALA A 67 4.36 -16.18 54.57
C ALA A 67 5.18 -15.70 53.36
N ALA A 68 5.29 -14.38 53.27
CA ALA A 68 6.34 -13.56 52.71
C ALA A 68 6.18 -13.07 51.22
N SER A 69 5.59 -11.96 51.02
CA SER A 69 6.07 -10.60 50.68
C SER A 69 6.94 -10.42 49.45
N SER A 70 6.33 -9.84 48.43
CA SER A 70 6.98 -8.76 47.68
C SER A 70 5.87 -7.83 47.13
N ALA A 71 5.99 -6.57 47.57
CA ALA A 71 5.04 -5.51 47.28
C ALA A 71 5.17 -5.03 45.81
N GLN A 72 4.09 -5.15 45.04
CA GLN A 72 3.87 -4.32 43.89
C GLN A 72 2.69 -3.39 44.17
N ARG A 73 2.97 -2.07 44.09
CA ARG A 73 1.98 -1.02 44.17
C ARG A 73 1.00 -1.19 42.97
N GLN A 74 -0.21 -1.52 43.30
CA GLN A 74 -1.35 -1.27 42.42
C GLN A 74 -1.85 0.14 42.68
N GLU A 75 -1.73 1.00 41.70
CA GLU A 75 -2.50 2.25 41.66
C GLU A 75 -3.95 1.92 41.31
N HIS A 76 -4.83 2.26 42.22
CA HIS A 76 -6.26 2.27 42.02
C HIS A 76 -6.63 3.30 40.94
N ILE A 77 -7.15 2.82 39.83
CA ILE A 77 -7.97 3.63 38.95
C ILE A 77 -9.42 3.30 39.29
N GLU A 78 -10.07 4.23 39.97
CA GLU A 78 -11.49 4.17 40.23
C GLU A 78 -12.28 4.10 38.89
N GLY A 79 -12.99 3.01 38.75
CA GLY A 79 -13.92 2.84 37.61
C GLY A 79 -15.13 3.74 37.78
N ALA A 80 -15.22 4.75 36.98
CA ALA A 80 -16.49 5.41 36.68
C ALA A 80 -17.32 4.44 35.83
N SER A 81 -18.37 3.86 36.45
CA SER A 81 -19.43 3.16 35.75
C SER A 81 -20.26 4.21 35.02
N ASP A 82 -19.93 4.46 33.73
CA ASP A 82 -20.84 5.15 32.83
C ASP A 82 -21.97 4.19 32.44
N SER A 83 -23.14 4.48 32.96
CA SER A 83 -24.40 3.96 32.47
C SER A 83 -24.52 4.32 30.99
N MET A 84 -24.62 3.30 30.12
CA MET A 84 -24.98 3.46 28.71
C MET A 84 -26.38 4.09 28.62
N ASP A 85 -26.44 5.39 28.48
CA ASP A 85 -27.62 6.08 27.96
C ASP A 85 -27.66 5.79 26.46
N THR A 86 -28.53 4.88 26.09
CA THR A 86 -28.98 4.65 24.72
C THR A 86 -29.78 5.87 24.28
N ASP A 87 -29.29 6.54 23.21
CA ASP A 87 -29.95 7.51 22.30
C ASP A 87 -29.31 8.88 22.13
N VAL A 88 -27.98 8.99 22.25
CA VAL A 88 -27.30 10.15 21.69
C VAL A 88 -26.69 9.76 20.33
N VAL A 89 -27.47 9.96 19.26
CA VAL A 89 -26.94 9.99 17.89
C VAL A 89 -25.85 11.06 17.87
N PRO A 90 -24.58 10.72 17.58
CA PRO A 90 -23.55 11.73 17.52
C PRO A 90 -23.95 12.80 16.49
N PRO A 91 -23.68 14.07 16.76
CA PRO A 91 -24.02 15.15 15.82
C PRO A 91 -23.36 14.82 14.47
N LEU A 92 -24.17 14.87 13.42
CA LEU A 92 -23.71 14.75 12.03
C LEU A 92 -22.50 15.65 11.84
N PRO A 93 -21.42 15.23 11.13
CA PRO A 93 -20.35 16.11 10.78
C PRO A 93 -20.96 17.29 10.01
N SER A 94 -21.04 18.44 10.64
CA SER A 94 -21.78 19.61 10.15
C SER A 94 -21.13 20.28 8.95
N ARG A 95 -19.95 19.82 8.51
CA ARG A 95 -19.19 20.35 7.37
C ARG A 95 -18.44 19.23 6.65
N LYS A 96 -18.30 19.39 5.32
CA LYS A 96 -17.42 18.57 4.50
C LYS A 96 -16.00 18.62 5.08
N ARG A 97 -15.34 17.46 5.12
CA ARG A 97 -13.96 17.35 5.61
C ARG A 97 -12.99 18.06 4.68
N VAL A 98 -12.15 18.90 5.23
CA VAL A 98 -11.12 19.63 4.47
C VAL A 98 -9.84 18.80 4.47
N PRO A 99 -9.28 18.47 3.29
CA PRO A 99 -8.01 17.78 3.20
C PRO A 99 -6.86 18.72 3.58
N ILE A 100 -5.78 18.15 4.10
CA ILE A 100 -4.53 18.83 4.42
C ILE A 100 -3.47 18.48 3.40
N MET A 101 -2.53 19.39 3.15
CA MET A 101 -1.40 19.18 2.28
C MET A 101 -0.17 19.93 2.75
N ASN A 102 0.95 19.23 2.87
CA ASN A 102 2.27 19.80 3.09
C ASN A 102 3.26 19.10 2.17
N ASN A 103 3.88 19.85 1.29
CA ASN A 103 4.91 19.33 0.40
C ASN A 103 6.29 19.78 0.90
N PRO A 104 7.17 18.87 1.37
CA PRO A 104 8.49 19.23 1.83
C PRO A 104 9.38 19.89 0.76
N GLU A 105 9.17 19.52 -0.52
CA GLU A 105 9.92 20.11 -1.63
C GLU A 105 9.50 21.56 -1.90
N GLU A 106 8.25 21.93 -1.60
CA GLU A 106 7.74 23.29 -1.70
C GLU A 106 8.24 24.14 -0.53
N PHE A 107 8.38 23.58 0.66
CA PHE A 107 8.96 24.29 1.81
C PHE A 107 10.45 24.62 1.63
N ALA A 108 11.21 23.83 0.88
CA ALA A 108 12.58 24.16 0.53
C ALA A 108 12.68 25.41 -0.38
N SER A 109 11.63 25.70 -1.17
CA SER A 109 11.54 26.91 -1.99
C SER A 109 10.95 28.11 -1.24
N PHE A 110 10.21 27.90 -0.14
CA PHE A 110 9.73 28.99 0.73
C PHE A 110 10.87 29.75 1.44
N GLY A 111 12.03 29.10 1.63
CA GLY A 111 13.23 29.76 2.18
C GLY A 111 13.90 30.78 1.26
N GLN A 112 13.39 31.00 0.05
CA GLN A 112 13.93 31.98 -0.91
C GLN A 112 12.97 33.15 -1.20
N GLY A 113 11.81 33.24 -0.53
CA GLY A 113 10.90 34.38 -0.60
C GLY A 113 11.26 35.45 0.45
N GLU A 114 11.02 36.73 0.17
CA GLU A 114 11.30 37.84 1.07
C GLU A 114 10.61 37.77 2.44
N ASP A 115 9.61 36.88 2.63
CA ASP A 115 8.86 36.63 3.88
C ASP A 115 9.23 35.31 4.56
N ALA A 116 10.27 34.60 4.14
CA ALA A 116 10.67 33.35 4.77
C ALA A 116 11.47 33.65 6.05
N GLU A 117 10.95 33.28 7.21
CA GLU A 117 11.77 33.25 8.42
C GLU A 117 13.02 32.38 8.16
N PRO A 118 14.21 32.90 8.46
CA PRO A 118 15.44 32.13 8.26
C PRO A 118 15.38 30.83 9.09
N PRO A 119 15.97 29.72 8.60
CA PRO A 119 16.03 28.50 9.36
C PRO A 119 16.61 28.77 10.73
N GLN A 120 15.93 28.30 11.76
CA GLN A 120 16.27 28.56 13.15
C GLN A 120 17.71 28.09 13.40
N ALA A 121 18.58 28.99 13.77
CA ALA A 121 19.99 28.69 14.08
C ALA A 121 20.02 27.71 15.26
N ALA A 122 20.79 26.64 15.15
CA ALA A 122 21.00 25.71 16.25
C ALA A 122 21.59 26.46 17.46
N VAL A 123 20.81 26.53 18.53
CA VAL A 123 21.25 27.18 19.78
C VAL A 123 21.97 26.14 20.64
N PRO A 124 23.18 26.44 21.15
CA PRO A 124 23.86 25.54 22.08
C PRO A 124 22.99 25.25 23.32
N LYS A 125 22.85 23.95 23.66
CA LYS A 125 22.04 23.48 24.76
C LYS A 125 22.89 22.88 25.87
N SER A 126 22.54 23.15 27.12
CA SER A 126 23.15 22.48 28.26
C SER A 126 22.88 20.97 28.22
N GLN A 127 23.66 20.19 28.95
CA GLN A 127 23.45 18.76 29.02
C GLN A 127 22.12 18.41 29.72
N GLU A 128 21.72 19.22 30.71
CA GLU A 128 20.44 19.11 31.39
C GLU A 128 19.27 19.39 30.44
N ALA A 129 19.33 20.49 29.66
CA ALA A 129 18.31 20.83 28.66
C ALA A 129 18.17 19.71 27.61
N ARG A 130 19.28 19.14 27.12
CA ARG A 130 19.25 17.99 26.17
C ARG A 130 18.57 16.76 26.78
N LYS A 131 18.87 16.42 28.04
CA LYS A 131 18.22 15.29 28.73
C LYS A 131 16.73 15.52 28.92
N MET A 132 16.36 16.73 29.35
CA MET A 132 14.96 17.13 29.56
C MET A 132 14.17 17.07 28.25
N LEU A 133 14.69 17.69 27.18
CA LEU A 133 14.06 17.67 25.85
C LEU A 133 13.90 16.25 25.31
N SER A 134 14.97 15.43 25.41
CA SER A 134 14.89 14.03 24.95
C SER A 134 13.84 13.23 25.72
N ALA A 135 13.67 13.46 27.01
CA ALA A 135 12.64 12.82 27.83
C ALA A 135 11.23 13.29 27.42
N SER A 136 11.02 14.60 27.30
CA SER A 136 9.73 15.19 26.91
C SER A 136 9.30 14.73 25.50
N LEU A 137 10.23 14.73 24.53
CA LEU A 137 9.93 14.31 23.18
C LEU A 137 9.62 12.82 23.09
N ARG A 138 10.28 11.95 23.88
CA ARG A 138 9.98 10.51 23.90
C ARG A 138 8.57 10.17 24.40
N GLU A 139 8.02 10.97 25.29
CA GLU A 139 6.64 10.81 25.76
C GLU A 139 5.62 11.26 24.73
N HIS A 140 6.03 12.08 23.77
CA HIS A 140 5.14 12.60 22.75
C HIS A 140 4.99 11.64 21.56
N PHE A 141 3.74 11.36 21.13
CA PHE A 141 3.40 10.34 20.11
C PHE A 141 4.10 10.48 18.77
N LEU A 142 4.45 11.72 18.34
CA LEU A 142 5.15 11.97 17.06
C LEU A 142 6.63 11.54 17.13
N PHE A 143 7.24 11.56 18.31
CA PHE A 143 8.67 11.32 18.49
C PHE A 143 8.96 9.98 19.16
N ALA A 144 7.96 9.35 19.79
CA ALA A 144 8.12 8.13 20.58
C ALA A 144 8.74 6.93 19.83
N GLN A 145 8.64 6.95 18.51
CA GLN A 145 9.16 5.88 17.64
C GLN A 145 10.48 6.23 16.93
N LEU A 146 11.05 7.40 17.23
CA LEU A 146 12.36 7.78 16.69
C LEU A 146 13.48 7.02 17.36
N THR A 147 14.54 6.72 16.60
CA THR A 147 15.76 6.19 17.18
C THR A 147 16.39 7.23 18.13
N PRO A 148 17.22 6.82 19.11
CA PRO A 148 17.94 7.75 19.96
C PRO A 148 18.78 8.79 19.18
N ALA A 149 19.34 8.40 18.03
CA ALA A 149 20.12 9.29 17.18
C ALA A 149 19.22 10.33 16.48
N ASP A 150 18.08 9.91 15.91
CA ASP A 150 17.13 10.81 15.26
C ASP A 150 16.49 11.78 16.24
N LEU A 151 16.21 11.30 17.47
CA LEU A 151 15.69 12.14 18.54
C LEU A 151 16.73 13.19 18.97
N ALA A 152 18.00 12.81 19.07
CA ALA A 152 19.08 13.75 19.38
C ALA A 152 19.22 14.80 18.27
N ALA A 153 19.13 14.41 17.00
CA ALA A 153 19.13 15.32 15.86
C ALA A 153 17.95 16.31 15.93
N CYS A 154 16.76 15.85 16.31
CA CYS A 154 15.61 16.73 16.55
C CYS A 154 15.87 17.73 17.68
N VAL A 155 16.42 17.27 18.80
CA VAL A 155 16.78 18.14 19.94
C VAL A 155 17.81 19.19 19.50
N ASP A 156 18.81 18.82 18.70
CA ASP A 156 19.88 19.73 18.28
C ASP A 156 19.38 20.92 17.45
N VAL A 157 18.34 20.74 16.64
CA VAL A 157 17.78 21.79 15.79
C VAL A 157 16.73 22.68 16.47
N MET A 158 16.30 22.36 17.69
CA MET A 158 15.35 23.22 18.44
C MET A 158 16.01 24.57 18.81
N GLY A 159 15.25 25.66 18.69
CA GLY A 159 15.65 26.99 19.13
C GLY A 159 15.02 27.37 20.47
N GLY A 160 15.66 28.23 21.24
CA GLY A 160 15.16 28.76 22.51
C GLY A 160 14.38 30.06 22.31
N ILE A 161 13.30 30.24 23.04
CA ILE A 161 12.56 31.50 23.19
C ILE A 161 12.28 31.77 24.67
N GLU A 162 12.21 33.05 25.00
CA GLU A 162 11.83 33.52 26.35
C GLU A 162 10.56 34.36 26.24
N CYS A 163 9.61 34.12 27.15
CA CYS A 163 8.33 34.82 27.18
C CYS A 163 8.11 35.43 28.56
N ALA A 164 7.64 36.65 28.58
CA ALA A 164 7.31 37.35 29.84
C ALA A 164 5.99 36.82 30.42
N ALA A 165 5.81 37.03 31.75
CA ALA A 165 4.54 36.67 32.38
C ALA A 165 3.38 37.50 31.75
N GLY A 166 2.27 36.84 31.43
CA GLY A 166 1.09 37.41 30.76
C GLY A 166 1.18 37.48 29.25
N GLU A 167 2.31 37.14 28.63
CA GLU A 167 2.49 37.13 27.17
C GLU A 167 1.79 35.93 26.52
N ASN A 168 1.16 36.15 25.35
CA ASN A 168 0.59 35.08 24.56
C ASN A 168 1.69 34.42 23.72
N ILE A 169 1.99 33.16 23.98
CA ILE A 169 2.94 32.35 23.20
C ILE A 169 2.34 31.99 21.84
N VAL A 170 1.06 31.66 21.81
CA VAL A 170 0.25 31.40 20.60
C VAL A 170 -1.15 31.94 20.82
N VAL A 171 -1.82 32.38 19.73
CA VAL A 171 -3.18 32.95 19.78
C VAL A 171 -4.13 32.08 18.96
N GLN A 172 -5.30 31.77 19.53
CA GLN A 172 -6.35 30.97 18.87
C GLN A 172 -6.76 31.59 17.54
N GLY A 173 -6.87 30.76 16.50
CA GLY A 173 -7.27 31.17 15.15
C GLY A 173 -6.11 31.68 14.28
N GLU A 174 -4.94 32.00 14.83
CA GLU A 174 -3.76 32.32 14.05
C GLU A 174 -3.18 31.05 13.41
N ARG A 175 -2.54 31.17 12.23
CA ARG A 175 -1.82 30.07 11.62
C ARG A 175 -0.52 29.82 12.35
N GLY A 176 -0.30 28.57 12.74
CA GLY A 176 0.86 28.15 13.51
C GLY A 176 1.74 27.17 12.77
N SER A 177 3.06 27.45 12.75
CA SER A 177 4.09 26.59 12.15
C SER A 177 5.08 26.03 13.16
N ARG A 178 4.92 26.30 14.46
CA ARG A 178 5.88 25.95 15.52
C ARG A 178 5.26 25.05 16.59
N PHE A 179 6.05 24.13 17.10
CA PHE A 179 5.83 23.29 18.27
C PHE A 179 6.70 23.77 19.41
N PHE A 180 6.23 23.66 20.64
CA PHE A 180 6.88 24.18 21.82
C PHE A 180 7.02 23.12 22.92
N VAL A 181 8.16 23.13 23.60
CA VAL A 181 8.43 22.37 24.82
C VAL A 181 8.87 23.34 25.91
N MET A 182 8.23 23.30 27.06
CA MET A 182 8.55 24.18 28.19
C MET A 182 9.76 23.65 28.95
N GLU A 183 10.79 24.50 29.13
CA GLU A 183 11.94 24.22 29.98
C GLU A 183 11.67 24.68 31.40
N GLU A 184 11.29 25.98 31.55
CA GLU A 184 11.03 26.64 32.83
C GLU A 184 9.75 27.47 32.74
N GLY A 185 9.08 27.69 33.88
CA GLY A 185 7.87 28.48 33.95
C GLY A 185 6.59 27.69 33.86
N SER A 186 5.48 28.39 33.61
CA SER A 186 4.14 27.83 33.46
C SER A 186 3.30 28.61 32.46
N ALA A 187 2.39 27.93 31.75
CA ALA A 187 1.46 28.53 30.80
C ALA A 187 0.09 27.90 30.90
N GLU A 188 -0.94 28.64 30.51
CA GLU A 188 -2.33 28.20 30.47
C GLU A 188 -2.90 28.29 29.04
N ALA A 189 -3.69 27.28 28.66
CA ALA A 189 -4.40 27.27 27.38
C ALA A 189 -5.87 27.65 27.56
N TYR A 190 -6.34 28.50 26.65
CA TYR A 190 -7.71 29.02 26.61
C TYR A 190 -8.34 28.76 25.24
N VAL A 191 -9.56 28.21 25.22
CA VAL A 191 -10.40 28.08 24.02
C VAL A 191 -11.62 28.97 24.22
N ASN A 192 -11.82 29.94 23.33
CA ASN A 192 -12.92 30.92 23.41
C ASN A 192 -13.00 31.66 24.77
N GLY A 193 -11.83 31.83 25.43
CA GLY A 193 -11.74 32.48 26.73
C GLY A 193 -11.88 31.56 27.94
N GLU A 194 -12.23 30.28 27.76
CA GLU A 194 -12.31 29.30 28.82
C GLU A 194 -10.97 28.53 28.95
N LYS A 195 -10.48 28.36 30.18
CA LYS A 195 -9.27 27.64 30.48
C LYS A 195 -9.50 26.14 30.26
N VAL A 196 -8.66 25.51 29.39
CA VAL A 196 -8.80 24.09 29.03
C VAL A 196 -7.60 23.23 29.41
N ALA A 197 -6.42 23.83 29.65
CA ALA A 197 -5.22 23.10 30.06
C ALA A 197 -4.19 23.99 30.75
N GLU A 198 -3.24 23.35 31.46
CA GLU A 198 -2.07 23.97 32.05
C GLU A 198 -0.81 23.25 31.56
N TYR A 199 0.27 23.97 31.35
CA TYR A 199 1.59 23.46 30.98
C TYR A 199 2.64 23.95 31.98
N GLY A 200 3.41 23.02 32.53
CA GLY A 200 4.59 23.27 33.34
C GLY A 200 5.86 22.74 32.64
N PRO A 201 7.01 22.67 33.34
CA PRO A 201 8.24 22.10 32.81
C PRO A 201 8.02 20.72 32.21
N ARG A 202 8.59 20.44 31.03
CA ARG A 202 8.40 19.28 30.16
C ARG A 202 7.06 19.26 29.41
N GLY A 203 6.12 20.14 29.72
CA GLY A 203 4.87 20.26 28.95
C GLY A 203 5.15 20.65 27.50
N SER A 204 4.40 20.11 26.58
CA SER A 204 4.52 20.43 25.15
C SER A 204 3.16 20.80 24.55
N PHE A 205 3.15 21.66 23.56
CA PHE A 205 1.94 22.09 22.85
C PHE A 205 2.24 22.56 21.43
N GLY A 206 1.21 22.60 20.60
CA GLY A 206 1.29 23.03 19.21
C GLY A 206 1.76 21.95 18.25
N GLU A 207 1.62 20.68 18.60
CA GLU A 207 2.03 19.49 17.83
C GLU A 207 1.37 19.39 16.45
N LEU A 208 0.12 19.88 16.32
CA LEU A 208 -0.55 19.92 15.02
C LEU A 208 0.16 20.82 14.01
N ALA A 209 0.87 21.85 14.49
CA ALA A 209 1.67 22.72 13.65
C ALA A 209 2.89 21.99 13.02
N LEU A 210 3.35 20.89 13.61
CA LEU A 210 4.37 20.01 13.02
C LEU A 210 3.80 19.07 11.96
N MET A 211 2.47 18.89 11.96
CA MET A 211 1.80 18.06 10.97
C MET A 211 1.46 18.86 9.72
N TYR A 212 0.85 20.02 9.87
CA TYR A 212 0.43 20.89 8.77
C TYR A 212 0.18 22.31 9.29
N ASN A 213 0.18 23.28 8.38
CA ASN A 213 -0.05 24.69 8.68
C ASN A 213 -1.54 24.92 9.03
N CYS A 214 -1.91 24.63 10.29
CA CYS A 214 -3.27 24.77 10.81
C CYS A 214 -3.43 26.02 11.65
N GLU A 215 -4.68 26.45 11.82
CA GLU A 215 -5.03 27.48 12.81
C GLU A 215 -4.83 26.91 14.22
N ARG A 216 -4.38 27.77 15.13
CA ARG A 216 -4.21 27.42 16.54
C ARG A 216 -5.57 27.11 17.19
N ALA A 217 -5.69 25.93 17.78
CA ALA A 217 -6.92 25.51 18.45
C ALA A 217 -7.20 26.28 19.75
N ALA A 218 -6.15 26.83 20.38
CA ALA A 218 -6.22 27.55 21.66
C ALA A 218 -5.24 28.71 21.70
N THR A 219 -5.50 29.70 22.56
CA THR A 219 -4.52 30.67 22.99
C THR A 219 -3.73 30.10 24.16
N VAL A 220 -2.39 30.07 24.08
CA VAL A 220 -1.53 29.67 25.20
C VAL A 220 -0.80 30.92 25.73
N ARG A 221 -1.01 31.22 27.02
CA ARG A 221 -0.45 32.41 27.68
C ARG A 221 0.49 31.97 28.80
N ALA A 222 1.66 32.60 28.86
CA ALA A 222 2.60 32.43 29.95
C ALA A 222 2.04 33.01 31.26
N VAL A 223 1.99 32.22 32.31
CA VAL A 223 1.57 32.64 33.66
C VAL A 223 2.75 33.24 34.41
N THR A 224 3.92 32.64 34.28
CA THR A 224 5.18 33.11 34.81
C THR A 224 6.15 33.44 33.69
N ALA A 225 7.25 34.15 33.95
CA ALA A 225 8.35 34.26 32.99
C ALA A 225 8.78 32.82 32.62
N SER A 226 8.77 32.52 31.35
CA SER A 226 8.88 31.14 30.83
C SER A 226 9.96 31.06 29.77
N ARG A 227 10.72 29.95 29.82
CA ARG A 227 11.68 29.57 28.78
C ARG A 227 11.21 28.35 28.06
N LEU A 228 11.14 28.45 26.74
CA LEU A 228 10.62 27.37 25.88
C LEU A 228 11.62 27.03 24.77
N TRP A 229 11.58 25.77 24.34
CA TRP A 229 12.25 25.32 23.14
C TRP A 229 11.22 25.13 22.04
N THR A 230 11.56 25.57 20.84
CA THR A 230 10.64 25.52 19.70
C THR A 230 11.25 24.83 18.51
N MET A 231 10.40 24.18 17.70
CA MET A 231 10.75 23.54 16.44
C MET A 231 9.72 23.92 15.38
N ASP A 232 10.18 24.36 14.21
CA ASP A 232 9.31 24.63 13.08
C ASP A 232 8.99 23.38 12.26
N LEU A 233 7.87 23.44 11.50
CA LEU A 233 7.37 22.36 10.67
C LEU A 233 8.39 21.91 9.62
N SER A 234 9.06 22.83 8.97
CA SER A 234 9.99 22.54 7.87
C SER A 234 11.21 21.77 8.38
N THR A 235 11.77 22.20 9.49
CA THR A 235 12.91 21.56 10.17
C THR A 235 12.53 20.17 10.67
N PHE A 236 11.38 20.03 11.35
CA PHE A 236 10.87 18.74 11.82
C PHE A 236 10.73 17.73 10.66
N ARG A 237 10.03 18.13 9.60
CA ARG A 237 9.78 17.28 8.45
C ARG A 237 11.06 16.87 7.72
N ARG A 238 11.97 17.79 7.52
CA ARG A 238 13.26 17.52 6.89
C ARG A 238 14.05 16.51 7.71
N SER A 239 14.12 16.69 9.04
CA SER A 239 14.82 15.77 9.94
C SER A 239 14.24 14.37 9.86
N LEU A 240 12.90 14.21 9.96
CA LEU A 240 12.24 12.92 9.86
C LEU A 240 12.40 12.26 8.48
N ALA A 241 12.23 13.02 7.40
CA ALA A 241 12.37 12.48 6.04
C ALA A 241 13.81 12.02 5.76
N THR A 242 14.81 12.75 6.25
CA THR A 242 16.21 12.36 6.13
C THR A 242 16.51 11.10 6.93
N ALA A 243 16.05 11.01 8.17
CA ALA A 243 16.23 9.84 9.03
C ALA A 243 15.56 8.60 8.43
N ALA A 244 14.29 8.70 8.06
CA ALA A 244 13.54 7.60 7.44
C ALA A 244 14.18 7.14 6.11
N SER A 245 14.60 8.08 5.28
CA SER A 245 15.26 7.79 4.00
C SER A 245 16.58 7.05 4.21
N SER A 246 17.42 7.53 5.15
CA SER A 246 18.70 6.91 5.49
C SER A 246 18.50 5.48 6.05
N GLN A 247 17.52 5.29 6.92
CA GLN A 247 17.20 3.97 7.50
C GLN A 247 16.76 2.97 6.42
N ILE A 248 15.88 3.37 5.50
CA ILE A 248 15.43 2.52 4.39
C ILE A 248 16.61 2.13 3.50
N VAL A 249 17.48 3.09 3.14
CA VAL A 249 18.67 2.83 2.31
C VAL A 249 19.58 1.83 3.00
N SER A 250 19.93 2.05 4.27
CA SER A 250 20.80 1.15 5.04
C SER A 250 20.25 -0.28 5.11
N ARG A 251 18.93 -0.42 5.42
CA ARG A 251 18.28 -1.74 5.44
C ARG A 251 18.27 -2.41 4.08
N CYS A 252 18.02 -1.68 3.01
CA CYS A 252 18.07 -2.22 1.66
C CYS A 252 19.49 -2.67 1.27
N GLU A 253 20.53 -1.94 1.67
CA GLU A 253 21.93 -2.31 1.44
C GLU A 253 22.29 -3.58 2.22
N PHE A 254 21.83 -3.74 3.45
CA PHE A 254 22.02 -4.97 4.22
C PHE A 254 21.33 -6.17 3.56
N LEU A 255 20.07 -6.03 3.17
CA LEU A 255 19.31 -7.09 2.48
C LEU A 255 20.01 -7.53 1.17
N ARG A 256 20.61 -6.60 0.42
CA ARG A 256 21.34 -6.92 -0.82
C ARG A 256 22.62 -7.71 -0.62
N LYS A 257 23.22 -7.65 0.58
CA LYS A 257 24.39 -8.48 0.93
C LYS A 257 24.04 -9.96 1.07
N VAL A 258 22.78 -10.28 1.34
CA VAL A 258 22.29 -11.67 1.41
C VAL A 258 22.16 -12.24 0.01
N PRO A 259 22.97 -13.24 -0.39
CA PRO A 259 22.97 -13.75 -1.77
C PRO A 259 21.61 -14.25 -2.25
N LEU A 260 20.80 -14.80 -1.34
CA LEU A 260 19.44 -15.25 -1.59
C LEU A 260 18.51 -14.10 -2.01
N LEU A 261 18.71 -12.92 -1.44
CA LEU A 261 17.87 -11.74 -1.65
C LEU A 261 18.42 -10.78 -2.72
N ALA A 262 19.68 -10.98 -3.16
CA ALA A 262 20.35 -10.12 -4.13
C ALA A 262 19.64 -10.07 -5.50
N GLU A 263 18.90 -11.11 -5.85
CA GLU A 263 18.13 -11.22 -7.10
C GLU A 263 16.79 -10.50 -7.05
N LEU A 264 16.35 -10.04 -5.87
CA LEU A 264 15.08 -9.33 -5.71
C LEU A 264 15.17 -7.93 -6.34
N ASN A 265 14.05 -7.48 -6.92
CA ASN A 265 13.96 -6.12 -7.45
C ASN A 265 13.87 -5.07 -6.33
N ASN A 266 13.99 -3.78 -6.68
CA ASN A 266 13.98 -2.69 -5.70
C ASN A 266 12.68 -2.59 -4.91
N GLU A 267 11.53 -2.88 -5.53
CA GLU A 267 10.23 -2.89 -4.85
C GLU A 267 10.19 -3.98 -3.77
N GLN A 268 10.59 -5.19 -4.13
CA GLN A 268 10.64 -6.34 -3.23
C GLN A 268 11.59 -6.10 -2.06
N ILE A 269 12.79 -5.59 -2.34
CA ILE A 269 13.78 -5.24 -1.30
C ILE A 269 13.25 -4.14 -0.37
N THR A 270 12.57 -3.11 -0.91
CA THR A 270 12.00 -2.03 -0.09
C THR A 270 10.86 -2.55 0.80
N LYS A 271 9.99 -3.42 0.28
CA LYS A 271 8.95 -4.08 1.09
C LYS A 271 9.54 -4.92 2.22
N LEU A 272 10.61 -5.66 1.96
CA LEU A 272 11.31 -6.41 3.00
C LEU A 272 11.95 -5.47 4.03
N ALA A 273 12.57 -4.37 3.60
CA ALA A 273 13.18 -3.38 4.49
C ALA A 273 12.15 -2.74 5.44
N ASP A 274 10.93 -2.49 4.96
CA ASP A 274 9.81 -2.01 5.77
C ASP A 274 9.28 -3.06 6.75
N ALA A 275 9.44 -4.34 6.43
CA ALA A 275 8.94 -5.45 7.23
C ALA A 275 9.92 -5.90 8.33
N LEU A 276 11.20 -5.49 8.26
CA LEU A 276 12.20 -5.86 9.25
C LEU A 276 11.85 -5.31 10.63
N GLU A 277 11.84 -6.19 11.63
CA GLU A 277 11.62 -5.85 13.04
C GLU A 277 12.94 -5.80 13.80
N GLU A 278 13.09 -4.80 14.65
CA GLU A 278 14.27 -4.65 15.50
C GLU A 278 14.13 -5.54 16.74
N ARG A 279 15.15 -6.39 16.99
CA ARG A 279 15.29 -7.18 18.21
C ARG A 279 16.64 -6.93 18.86
N VAL A 280 16.64 -6.77 20.15
CA VAL A 280 17.84 -6.49 20.94
C VAL A 280 18.09 -7.65 21.90
N PHE A 281 19.31 -8.18 21.88
CA PHE A 281 19.74 -9.30 22.71
C PHE A 281 20.85 -8.85 23.64
N GLN A 282 20.83 -9.34 24.88
CA GLN A 282 21.86 -9.05 25.86
C GLN A 282 23.05 -10.01 25.68
N GLN A 283 24.19 -9.65 26.24
CA GLN A 283 25.36 -10.50 26.22
C GLN A 283 25.04 -11.93 26.73
N ASP A 284 25.58 -12.94 26.03
CA ASP A 284 25.43 -14.38 26.30
C ASP A 284 24.00 -14.93 26.14
N GLU A 285 23.08 -14.10 25.57
CA GLU A 285 21.73 -14.53 25.21
C GLU A 285 21.78 -15.35 23.90
N TYR A 286 21.06 -16.50 23.90
CA TYR A 286 20.89 -17.33 22.72
C TYR A 286 19.83 -16.70 21.79
N ILE A 287 20.25 -16.30 20.60
CA ILE A 287 19.36 -15.79 19.55
C ILE A 287 18.73 -16.96 18.79
N ILE A 288 19.51 -18.00 18.53
CA ILE A 288 19.09 -19.26 17.92
C ILE A 288 19.73 -20.43 18.68
N ARG A 289 18.94 -21.50 18.90
CA ARG A 289 19.42 -22.75 19.48
C ARG A 289 19.44 -23.86 18.43
N GLN A 290 20.50 -24.63 18.38
CA GLN A 290 20.66 -25.80 17.51
C GLN A 290 19.53 -26.81 17.79
N GLY A 291 18.93 -27.35 16.71
CA GLY A 291 17.86 -28.35 16.77
C GLY A 291 16.46 -27.79 16.98
N GLU A 292 16.30 -26.50 17.31
CA GLU A 292 14.99 -25.86 17.38
C GLU A 292 14.44 -25.64 15.95
N GLN A 293 13.11 -25.71 15.81
CA GLN A 293 12.43 -25.29 14.59
C GLN A 293 12.61 -23.78 14.44
N GLY A 294 13.09 -23.35 13.27
CA GLY A 294 13.42 -21.94 13.08
C GLY A 294 12.59 -21.28 12.01
N GLU A 295 11.90 -20.20 12.38
CA GLU A 295 11.10 -19.42 11.44
C GLU A 295 11.72 -18.05 11.14
N ASP A 296 12.59 -17.52 12.00
CA ASP A 296 13.17 -16.19 11.85
C ASP A 296 14.52 -16.19 11.13
N PHE A 297 14.70 -15.18 10.30
CA PHE A 297 15.97 -14.77 9.68
C PHE A 297 16.47 -13.50 10.36
N PHE A 298 17.77 -13.37 10.56
CA PHE A 298 18.38 -12.25 11.26
C PHE A 298 19.48 -11.57 10.45
N LEU A 299 19.49 -10.23 10.47
CA LEU A 299 20.56 -9.35 10.02
C LEU A 299 21.17 -8.64 11.21
N ILE A 300 22.47 -8.64 11.39
CA ILE A 300 23.14 -7.96 12.51
C ILE A 300 23.30 -6.48 12.15
N GLU A 301 22.60 -5.60 12.87
CA GLU A 301 22.74 -4.15 12.72
C GLU A 301 23.95 -3.64 13.51
N SER A 302 24.14 -4.13 14.74
CA SER A 302 25.31 -3.83 15.59
C SER A 302 25.56 -4.94 16.59
N GLY A 303 26.84 -5.07 17.02
CA GLY A 303 27.28 -6.10 17.96
C GLY A 303 27.95 -7.29 17.27
N ILE A 304 28.24 -8.33 18.03
CA ILE A 304 28.93 -9.54 17.60
C ILE A 304 28.09 -10.76 17.99
N VAL A 305 27.97 -11.72 17.08
CA VAL A 305 27.28 -13.00 17.28
C VAL A 305 28.29 -14.14 17.15
N SER A 306 28.39 -15.00 18.18
CA SER A 306 29.19 -16.23 18.14
C SER A 306 28.32 -17.40 17.70
N CYS A 307 28.72 -18.09 16.67
CA CYS A 307 28.05 -19.31 16.20
C CYS A 307 28.79 -20.53 16.72
N THR A 308 28.07 -21.43 17.40
CA THR A 308 28.61 -22.67 18.00
C THR A 308 27.79 -23.87 17.57
N GLN A 309 28.36 -25.06 17.65
CA GLN A 309 27.66 -26.31 17.37
C GLN A 309 28.03 -27.38 18.39
N ALA A 310 27.03 -28.03 19.00
CA ALA A 310 27.21 -29.19 19.83
C ALA A 310 27.45 -30.43 18.95
N LYS A 311 28.43 -31.30 19.34
CA LYS A 311 28.79 -32.51 18.60
C LYS A 311 27.70 -33.60 18.63
N SER A 312 26.96 -33.70 19.68
CA SER A 312 25.80 -34.61 19.80
C SER A 312 24.87 -34.12 20.92
N ALA A 313 23.63 -34.63 20.95
CA ALA A 313 22.64 -34.30 21.97
C ALA A 313 23.06 -34.67 23.40
N THR A 314 24.10 -35.50 23.56
CA THR A 314 24.64 -35.99 24.84
C THR A 314 25.97 -35.35 25.24
N ASP A 315 26.62 -34.63 24.33
CA ASP A 315 27.93 -33.97 24.57
C ASP A 315 27.72 -32.45 24.57
N ALA A 316 27.68 -31.86 25.77
CA ALA A 316 27.47 -30.44 25.97
C ALA A 316 28.65 -29.54 25.54
N THR A 317 29.70 -30.11 24.97
CA THR A 317 30.88 -29.35 24.49
C THR A 317 30.56 -28.67 23.19
N GLU A 318 30.33 -27.36 23.22
CA GLU A 318 30.08 -26.50 22.04
C GLU A 318 31.40 -26.19 21.33
N MET A 319 31.48 -26.44 20.02
CA MET A 319 32.59 -26.07 19.20
C MET A 319 32.30 -24.75 18.49
N ALA A 320 33.17 -23.76 18.63
CA ALA A 320 33.05 -22.51 17.92
C ALA A 320 33.16 -22.72 16.40
N LEU A 321 32.19 -22.26 15.64
CA LEU A 321 32.18 -22.37 14.17
C LEU A 321 32.72 -21.10 13.51
N LEU A 322 32.08 -19.96 13.84
CA LEU A 322 32.44 -18.65 13.27
C LEU A 322 31.87 -17.52 14.16
N THR A 323 32.37 -16.32 13.92
CA THR A 323 31.92 -15.11 14.55
C THR A 323 31.39 -14.18 13.47
N LEU A 324 30.21 -13.62 13.70
CA LEU A 324 29.53 -12.69 12.80
C LEU A 324 29.47 -11.29 13.40
N GLY A 325 29.62 -10.27 12.58
CA GLY A 325 29.60 -8.87 12.99
C GLY A 325 28.54 -8.04 12.28
N ALA A 326 28.56 -6.73 12.52
CA ALA A 326 27.62 -5.80 11.89
C ALA A 326 27.63 -5.92 10.36
N GLY A 327 26.45 -6.08 9.76
CA GLY A 327 26.27 -6.28 8.32
C GLY A 327 26.30 -7.75 7.86
N ASP A 328 26.58 -8.69 8.78
CA ASP A 328 26.41 -10.12 8.52
C ASP A 328 24.96 -10.57 8.83
N TYR A 329 24.65 -11.80 8.43
CA TYR A 329 23.32 -12.40 8.58
C TYR A 329 23.42 -13.88 8.95
N PHE A 330 22.35 -14.40 9.55
CA PHE A 330 22.23 -15.81 9.91
C PHE A 330 20.77 -16.27 9.93
N GLY A 331 20.56 -17.58 9.89
CA GLY A 331 19.21 -18.15 9.91
C GLY A 331 18.47 -18.08 8.58
N GLU A 332 19.17 -17.77 7.46
CA GLU A 332 18.61 -17.64 6.11
C GLU A 332 17.95 -18.93 5.60
N MET A 333 18.39 -20.09 6.12
CA MET A 333 17.81 -21.38 5.75
C MET A 333 16.35 -21.50 6.18
N ALA A 334 15.94 -20.78 7.24
CA ALA A 334 14.55 -20.72 7.66
C ALA A 334 13.61 -20.11 6.61
N LEU A 335 14.14 -19.26 5.73
CA LEU A 335 13.35 -18.69 4.62
C LEU A 335 13.13 -19.69 3.48
N MET A 336 13.92 -20.76 3.41
CA MET A 336 13.91 -21.71 2.31
C MET A 336 13.36 -23.07 2.69
N LEU A 337 13.82 -23.61 3.83
CA LEU A 337 13.61 -24.99 4.25
C LEU A 337 12.97 -25.03 5.63
N ASP A 338 12.12 -26.02 5.84
CA ASP A 338 11.53 -26.33 7.14
C ASP A 338 12.44 -27.30 7.91
N GLU A 339 13.72 -26.91 8.03
CA GLU A 339 14.74 -27.73 8.69
C GLU A 339 15.08 -27.13 10.07
N PRO A 340 15.38 -28.00 11.07
CA PRO A 340 15.84 -27.54 12.38
C PRO A 340 17.13 -26.71 12.26
N ARG A 341 17.35 -25.82 13.22
CA ARG A 341 18.52 -24.95 13.30
C ARG A 341 19.82 -25.77 13.33
N ALA A 342 20.73 -25.46 12.44
CA ALA A 342 22.00 -26.21 12.28
C ALA A 342 23.04 -25.88 13.36
N ALA A 343 22.94 -24.71 14.02
CA ALA A 343 23.91 -24.21 14.99
C ALA A 343 23.26 -23.29 16.00
N ASN A 344 23.90 -23.08 17.16
CA ASN A 344 23.58 -22.01 18.09
C ASN A 344 24.10 -20.67 17.56
N CYS A 345 23.40 -19.60 17.83
CA CYS A 345 23.86 -18.21 17.64
C CYS A 345 23.67 -17.47 18.96
N ILE A 346 24.76 -16.95 19.52
CA ILE A 346 24.82 -16.36 20.85
C ILE A 346 25.31 -14.92 20.71
N ALA A 347 24.67 -13.98 21.40
CA ALA A 347 25.11 -12.60 21.48
C ALA A 347 26.45 -12.53 22.24
N ALA A 348 27.49 -11.96 21.64
CA ALA A 348 28.84 -11.90 22.19
C ALA A 348 29.36 -10.44 22.22
N GLY A 349 30.21 -10.12 23.20
CA GLY A 349 30.89 -8.82 23.25
C GLY A 349 30.01 -7.62 23.61
N GLY A 350 28.88 -7.87 24.27
CA GLY A 350 27.94 -6.84 24.70
C GLY A 350 26.53 -7.01 24.10
N GLN A 351 25.77 -5.92 24.06
CA GLN A 351 24.44 -5.90 23.48
C GLN A 351 24.50 -6.04 21.95
N VAL A 352 23.68 -6.94 21.41
CA VAL A 352 23.55 -7.20 19.98
C VAL A 352 22.18 -6.73 19.50
N LYS A 353 22.16 -5.92 18.43
CA LYS A 353 20.95 -5.45 17.77
C LYS A 353 20.81 -6.13 16.41
N CYS A 354 19.73 -6.89 16.24
CA CYS A 354 19.40 -7.57 15.00
C CYS A 354 18.12 -7.03 14.40
N LEU A 355 18.05 -7.10 13.08
CA LEU A 355 16.83 -6.93 12.31
C LEU A 355 16.32 -8.32 11.95
N SER A 356 15.11 -8.69 12.39
CA SER A 356 14.51 -10.01 12.15
C SER A 356 13.44 -9.96 11.08
N LEU A 357 13.29 -11.07 10.36
CA LEU A 357 12.22 -11.30 9.40
C LEU A 357 11.70 -12.73 9.57
N ASP A 358 10.44 -12.85 9.89
CA ASP A 358 9.72 -14.11 10.01
C ASP A 358 9.43 -14.72 8.64
N ARG A 359 9.52 -16.06 8.51
CA ARG A 359 9.29 -16.82 7.28
C ARG A 359 7.87 -16.64 6.74
N GLY A 360 6.85 -16.68 7.61
CA GLY A 360 5.46 -16.52 7.21
C GLY A 360 5.23 -15.13 6.62
N ARG A 361 5.80 -14.10 7.24
CA ARG A 361 5.76 -12.72 6.76
C ARG A 361 6.52 -12.55 5.44
N PHE A 362 7.68 -13.20 5.30
CA PHE A 362 8.41 -13.21 4.04
C PHE A 362 7.55 -13.76 2.90
N PHE A 363 6.88 -14.90 3.11
CA PHE A 363 5.99 -15.48 2.11
C PHE A 363 4.74 -14.63 1.84
N GLN A 364 4.17 -13.98 2.84
CA GLN A 364 3.06 -13.04 2.65
C GLN A 364 3.45 -11.86 1.76
N LEU A 365 4.66 -11.33 1.93
CA LEU A 365 5.13 -10.15 1.21
C LEU A 365 5.53 -10.44 -0.23
N LEU A 366 6.19 -11.55 -0.46
CA LEU A 366 6.84 -11.86 -1.73
C LEU A 366 6.35 -13.14 -2.39
N GLY A 367 5.63 -14.00 -1.65
CA GLY A 367 5.32 -15.37 -2.08
C GLY A 367 6.50 -16.34 -1.88
N PRO A 368 6.37 -17.59 -2.33
CA PRO A 368 7.43 -18.59 -2.23
C PRO A 368 8.71 -18.13 -2.94
N ILE A 369 9.84 -18.18 -2.25
CA ILE A 369 11.10 -17.67 -2.79
C ILE A 369 11.54 -18.41 -4.07
N GLN A 370 11.24 -19.70 -4.17
CA GLN A 370 11.53 -20.49 -5.37
C GLN A 370 10.79 -19.92 -6.59
N THR A 371 9.52 -19.56 -6.44
CA THR A 371 8.71 -18.94 -7.49
C THR A 371 9.31 -17.58 -7.90
N ILE A 372 9.73 -16.77 -6.92
CA ILE A 372 10.35 -15.46 -7.18
C ILE A 372 11.64 -15.63 -7.97
N LEU A 373 12.52 -16.54 -7.55
CA LEU A 373 13.79 -16.80 -8.24
C LEU A 373 13.55 -17.34 -9.65
N GLN A 374 12.58 -18.23 -9.82
CA GLN A 374 12.18 -18.74 -11.14
C GLN A 374 11.63 -17.62 -12.02
N ASN A 375 10.75 -16.77 -11.50
CA ASN A 375 10.19 -15.65 -12.25
C ASN A 375 11.25 -14.61 -12.60
N ASN A 376 12.16 -14.30 -11.69
CA ASN A 376 13.30 -13.40 -11.99
C ASN A 376 14.22 -13.99 -13.07
N MET A 377 14.48 -15.29 -13.03
CA MET A 377 15.22 -16.00 -14.07
C MET A 377 14.49 -15.93 -15.42
N ARG A 378 13.18 -16.25 -15.45
CA ARG A 378 12.33 -16.13 -16.65
C ARG A 378 12.37 -14.72 -17.21
N LEU A 379 12.18 -13.69 -16.36
CA LEU A 379 12.25 -12.29 -16.78
C LEU A 379 13.61 -11.88 -17.35
N ARG A 380 14.72 -12.40 -16.79
CA ARG A 380 16.07 -12.16 -17.31
C ARG A 380 16.22 -12.73 -18.70
N ILE A 381 15.77 -13.95 -18.91
CA ILE A 381 15.82 -14.63 -20.21
C ILE A 381 14.93 -13.89 -21.22
N LEU A 382 13.67 -13.57 -20.87
CA LEU A 382 12.75 -12.82 -21.73
C LEU A 382 13.31 -11.46 -22.14
N LYS A 383 14.02 -10.75 -21.25
CA LYS A 383 14.71 -9.50 -21.59
C LYS A 383 15.88 -9.69 -22.54
N GLY A 384 16.50 -10.85 -22.55
CA GLY A 384 17.56 -11.24 -23.49
C GLY A 384 17.03 -11.52 -24.90
N VAL A 385 15.73 -11.80 -25.07
CA VAL A 385 15.11 -12.02 -26.37
C VAL A 385 14.91 -10.68 -27.09
N PRO A 386 15.57 -10.41 -28.23
CA PRO A 386 15.54 -9.09 -28.89
C PRO A 386 14.13 -8.61 -29.19
N LEU A 387 13.21 -9.53 -29.49
CA LEU A 387 11.81 -9.25 -29.78
C LEU A 387 11.05 -8.75 -28.57
N LEU A 388 11.31 -9.33 -27.40
CA LEU A 388 10.62 -9.07 -26.14
C LEU A 388 11.32 -7.98 -25.30
N SER A 389 12.55 -7.62 -25.64
CA SER A 389 13.33 -6.59 -24.92
C SER A 389 12.67 -5.19 -24.93
N LYS A 390 11.69 -5.00 -25.80
CA LYS A 390 10.92 -3.75 -25.94
C LYS A 390 9.67 -3.69 -25.06
N LEU A 391 9.28 -4.79 -24.44
CA LEU A 391 8.15 -4.85 -23.53
C LEU A 391 8.49 -4.16 -22.21
N THR A 392 7.48 -3.60 -21.58
CA THR A 392 7.60 -3.09 -20.21
C THR A 392 7.82 -4.25 -19.23
N ASN A 393 8.33 -3.95 -18.03
CA ASN A 393 8.51 -5.00 -17.01
C ASN A 393 7.18 -5.68 -16.65
N GLU A 394 6.06 -4.96 -16.65
CA GLU A 394 4.73 -5.50 -16.36
C GLU A 394 4.24 -6.44 -17.46
N GLU A 395 4.47 -6.09 -18.72
CA GLU A 395 4.17 -6.94 -19.87
C GLU A 395 5.05 -8.21 -19.86
N LEU A 396 6.33 -8.07 -19.51
CA LEU A 396 7.24 -9.22 -19.37
C LEU A 396 6.84 -10.12 -18.20
N CYS A 397 6.33 -9.58 -17.08
CA CYS A 397 5.81 -10.40 -15.98
C CYS A 397 4.61 -11.23 -16.43
N ARG A 398 3.65 -10.60 -17.14
CA ARG A 398 2.49 -11.34 -17.68
C ARG A 398 2.90 -12.45 -18.65
N VAL A 399 3.90 -12.20 -19.49
CA VAL A 399 4.47 -13.23 -20.37
C VAL A 399 5.15 -14.34 -19.57
N ALA A 400 5.91 -13.98 -18.53
CA ALA A 400 6.58 -14.97 -17.66
C ALA A 400 5.59 -15.88 -16.92
N ASP A 401 4.43 -15.34 -16.51
CA ASP A 401 3.36 -16.07 -15.83
C ASP A 401 2.61 -17.04 -16.79
N ALA A 402 2.59 -16.74 -18.10
CA ALA A 402 1.96 -17.58 -19.13
C ALA A 402 2.88 -18.70 -19.65
N LEU A 403 4.18 -18.71 -19.28
CA LEU A 403 5.12 -19.75 -19.70
C LEU A 403 4.79 -21.08 -19.02
N CYS A 404 4.54 -22.13 -19.84
CA CYS A 404 4.32 -23.50 -19.39
C CYS A 404 5.60 -24.32 -19.54
N VAL A 405 5.84 -25.28 -18.62
CA VAL A 405 6.98 -26.22 -18.74
C VAL A 405 6.55 -27.40 -19.63
N GLN A 406 7.40 -27.72 -20.60
CA GLN A 406 7.25 -28.94 -21.44
C GLN A 406 8.61 -29.65 -21.53
N SER A 407 8.62 -30.92 -21.20
CA SER A 407 9.81 -31.78 -21.21
C SER A 407 9.85 -32.62 -22.47
N PHE A 408 11.07 -32.93 -22.93
CA PHE A 408 11.36 -33.75 -24.13
C PHE A 408 12.46 -34.76 -23.82
N GLU A 409 12.36 -35.93 -24.40
CA GLU A 409 13.33 -37.01 -24.30
C GLU A 409 14.44 -36.88 -25.36
N ASP A 410 15.52 -37.68 -25.22
CA ASP A 410 16.64 -37.73 -26.17
C ASP A 410 16.15 -38.12 -27.57
N GLY A 411 16.48 -37.31 -28.57
CA GLY A 411 16.10 -37.53 -29.96
C GLY A 411 14.69 -37.03 -30.34
N ASP A 412 13.94 -36.46 -29.40
CA ASP A 412 12.63 -35.90 -29.70
C ASP A 412 12.76 -34.67 -30.59
N TYR A 413 11.93 -34.59 -31.64
CA TYR A 413 11.79 -33.41 -32.47
C TYR A 413 10.86 -32.41 -31.79
N ILE A 414 11.43 -31.36 -31.21
CA ILE A 414 10.68 -30.27 -30.59
C ILE A 414 10.03 -29.39 -31.68
N ILE A 415 10.76 -29.18 -32.78
CA ILE A 415 10.31 -28.46 -33.99
C ILE A 415 10.76 -29.25 -35.22
N ARG A 416 9.86 -29.33 -36.22
CA ARG A 416 10.18 -29.88 -37.55
C ARG A 416 10.18 -28.79 -38.59
N GLN A 417 11.18 -28.75 -39.44
CA GLN A 417 11.26 -27.82 -40.57
C GLN A 417 10.05 -27.92 -41.48
N GLY A 418 9.43 -26.79 -41.84
CA GLY A 418 8.27 -26.72 -42.71
C GLY A 418 6.92 -26.81 -41.97
N GLU A 419 6.88 -27.22 -40.70
CA GLU A 419 5.65 -27.19 -39.93
C GLU A 419 5.20 -25.76 -39.60
N GLU A 420 3.91 -25.54 -39.41
CA GLU A 420 3.37 -24.27 -38.98
C GLU A 420 3.75 -24.00 -37.51
N GLY A 421 4.30 -22.84 -37.21
CA GLY A 421 4.78 -22.51 -35.90
C GLY A 421 3.84 -21.62 -35.08
N THR A 422 3.35 -22.12 -33.97
CA THR A 422 2.51 -21.39 -33.00
C THR A 422 3.18 -21.17 -31.64
N ARG A 423 4.33 -21.82 -31.40
CA ARG A 423 4.99 -21.88 -30.11
C ARG A 423 6.38 -21.26 -30.14
N PHE A 424 6.73 -20.59 -29.04
CA PHE A 424 8.06 -20.09 -28.71
C PHE A 424 8.63 -20.88 -27.53
N PHE A 425 9.91 -21.21 -27.58
CA PHE A 425 10.58 -22.06 -26.61
C PHE A 425 11.79 -21.38 -26.00
N ILE A 426 11.98 -21.55 -24.69
CA ILE A 426 13.18 -21.15 -23.93
C ILE A 426 13.71 -22.40 -23.23
N ILE A 427 14.99 -22.72 -23.41
CA ILE A 427 15.61 -23.90 -22.78
C ILE A 427 15.84 -23.60 -21.30
N ASN A 428 15.09 -24.29 -20.44
CA ASN A 428 15.26 -24.23 -19.00
C ASN A 428 16.38 -25.14 -18.51
N GLU A 429 16.45 -26.36 -19.08
CA GLU A 429 17.50 -27.36 -18.78
C GLU A 429 17.74 -28.25 -20.01
N GLY A 430 18.99 -28.72 -20.21
CA GLY A 430 19.37 -29.57 -21.33
C GLY A 430 19.96 -28.79 -22.50
N GLU A 431 20.16 -29.51 -23.61
CA GLU A 431 20.70 -29.01 -24.89
C GLU A 431 19.85 -29.49 -26.07
N VAL A 432 19.78 -28.67 -27.12
CA VAL A 432 19.10 -29.03 -28.38
C VAL A 432 20.02 -28.83 -29.57
N ARG A 433 19.86 -29.65 -30.58
CA ARG A 433 20.50 -29.56 -31.87
C ARG A 433 19.55 -28.95 -32.90
N CYS A 434 19.98 -27.85 -33.53
CA CYS A 434 19.28 -27.26 -34.66
C CYS A 434 19.88 -27.74 -35.97
N SER A 435 19.05 -28.21 -36.91
CA SER A 435 19.46 -28.74 -38.21
C SER A 435 18.52 -28.31 -39.34
N CYS A 436 19.00 -28.33 -40.56
CA CYS A 436 18.16 -28.11 -41.76
C CYS A 436 18.24 -29.27 -42.72
N ASN A 437 17.12 -29.61 -43.33
CA ASN A 437 17.09 -30.57 -44.45
C ASN A 437 17.67 -29.91 -45.71
N VAL A 438 18.66 -30.51 -46.32
CA VAL A 438 19.28 -30.00 -47.54
C VAL A 438 18.36 -30.32 -48.71
N PRO A 439 17.92 -29.31 -49.49
CA PRO A 439 17.03 -29.56 -50.62
C PRO A 439 17.67 -30.51 -51.70
N GLY A 440 17.00 -31.62 -51.94
CA GLY A 440 17.39 -32.58 -53.00
C GLY A 440 18.28 -33.76 -52.57
N THR A 441 18.80 -33.79 -51.38
CA THR A 441 19.66 -34.90 -50.89
C THR A 441 18.98 -35.72 -49.78
N GLY A 442 18.00 -35.15 -49.06
CA GLY A 442 17.37 -35.80 -47.91
C GLY A 442 18.27 -35.88 -46.68
N GLU A 443 19.47 -35.30 -46.73
CA GLU A 443 20.38 -35.26 -45.60
C GLU A 443 20.08 -34.09 -44.68
N GLU A 444 20.15 -34.32 -43.38
CA GLU A 444 19.97 -33.33 -42.30
C GLU A 444 21.37 -32.78 -41.92
N ARG A 445 21.55 -31.45 -42.09
CA ARG A 445 22.80 -30.76 -41.71
C ARG A 445 22.62 -29.99 -40.43
N GLU A 446 23.47 -30.27 -39.42
CA GLU A 446 23.53 -29.48 -38.17
C GLU A 446 24.00 -28.07 -38.44
N ILE A 447 23.27 -27.07 -37.86
CA ILE A 447 23.56 -25.66 -38.01
C ILE A 447 24.23 -25.12 -36.72
N MET A 448 23.59 -25.46 -35.56
CA MET A 448 24.01 -24.94 -34.25
C MET A 448 23.44 -25.81 -33.12
N ARG A 449 24.02 -25.65 -31.94
CA ARG A 449 23.46 -26.17 -30.68
C ARG A 449 23.05 -25.02 -29.77
N LEU A 450 21.99 -25.22 -29.03
CA LEU A 450 21.47 -24.27 -28.06
C LEU A 450 21.37 -24.99 -26.71
N GLY A 451 21.74 -24.28 -25.65
CA GLY A 451 21.73 -24.80 -24.29
C GLY A 451 20.91 -23.97 -23.34
N LYS A 452 21.08 -24.20 -22.05
CA LYS A 452 20.35 -23.55 -20.97
C LYS A 452 20.35 -22.02 -21.11
N SER A 453 19.16 -21.41 -21.06
CA SER A 453 18.87 -19.97 -21.23
C SER A 453 18.88 -19.48 -22.68
N ASP A 454 19.15 -20.32 -23.66
CA ASP A 454 18.93 -20.02 -25.05
C ASP A 454 17.45 -20.19 -25.41
N PHE A 455 17.07 -19.65 -26.58
CA PHE A 455 15.68 -19.69 -27.04
C PHE A 455 15.60 -19.94 -28.55
N PHE A 456 14.45 -20.46 -28.98
CA PHE A 456 14.17 -20.72 -30.39
C PHE A 456 12.68 -20.63 -30.71
N GLY A 457 12.34 -20.48 -31.98
CA GLY A 457 10.97 -20.40 -32.43
C GLY A 457 10.33 -19.03 -32.21
N GLU A 458 11.07 -17.98 -31.92
CA GLU A 458 10.57 -16.61 -31.65
C GLU A 458 9.79 -16.01 -32.82
N ARG A 459 10.06 -16.46 -34.04
CA ARG A 459 9.34 -15.99 -35.24
C ARG A 459 7.86 -16.40 -35.22
N ALA A 460 7.52 -17.45 -34.50
CA ALA A 460 6.13 -17.87 -34.31
C ALA A 460 5.28 -16.86 -33.55
N LEU A 461 5.88 -16.02 -32.72
CA LEU A 461 5.19 -14.92 -32.03
C LEU A 461 4.83 -13.75 -32.96
N LEU A 462 5.57 -13.63 -34.07
CA LEU A 462 5.42 -12.52 -35.03
C LEU A 462 4.48 -12.83 -36.17
N LYS A 463 4.71 -13.97 -36.84
CA LYS A 463 4.07 -14.33 -38.10
C LYS A 463 3.78 -15.82 -38.14
N ASN A 464 2.76 -16.19 -38.88
CA ASN A 464 2.43 -17.58 -39.21
C ASN A 464 3.35 -18.08 -40.31
N GLU A 465 4.67 -18.10 -40.05
CA GLU A 465 5.65 -18.61 -41.04
C GLU A 465 6.01 -20.06 -40.71
N PRO A 466 6.24 -20.89 -41.74
CA PRO A 466 6.73 -22.26 -41.52
C PRO A 466 8.08 -22.25 -40.78
N ARG A 467 8.30 -23.31 -40.03
CA ARG A 467 9.55 -23.50 -39.25
C ARG A 467 10.76 -23.58 -40.18
N ALA A 468 11.77 -22.77 -39.89
CA ALA A 468 12.98 -22.66 -40.72
C ALA A 468 13.93 -23.84 -40.55
N ALA A 469 13.90 -24.55 -39.43
CA ALA A 469 14.84 -25.60 -39.07
C ALA A 469 14.17 -26.67 -38.18
N ASN A 470 14.76 -27.86 -38.12
CA ASN A 470 14.48 -28.88 -37.14
C ASN A 470 15.18 -28.49 -35.82
N VAL A 471 14.54 -28.79 -34.68
CA VAL A 471 15.16 -28.69 -33.34
C VAL A 471 14.93 -30.01 -32.63
N VAL A 472 15.98 -30.70 -32.24
CA VAL A 472 15.99 -32.04 -31.66
C VAL A 472 16.63 -31.99 -30.29
N GLY A 473 16.03 -32.63 -29.30
CA GLY A 473 16.60 -32.77 -27.96
C GLY A 473 17.87 -33.64 -27.95
N LEU A 474 18.87 -33.23 -27.19
CA LEU A 474 20.08 -33.99 -26.88
C LEU A 474 20.04 -34.31 -25.38
N GLY A 475 19.68 -35.57 -25.06
CA GLY A 475 19.34 -35.96 -23.71
C GLY A 475 17.98 -35.41 -23.26
N TYR A 476 17.76 -35.41 -21.96
CA TYR A 476 16.54 -34.82 -21.39
C TYR A 476 16.58 -33.28 -21.49
N VAL A 477 15.50 -32.68 -22.02
CA VAL A 477 15.40 -31.23 -22.23
C VAL A 477 14.09 -30.71 -21.65
N ASP A 478 14.20 -29.72 -20.77
CA ASP A 478 13.06 -28.93 -20.27
C ASP A 478 12.99 -27.59 -20.98
N CYS A 479 11.85 -27.26 -21.58
CA CYS A 479 11.59 -25.99 -22.19
C CYS A 479 10.45 -25.25 -21.50
N LEU A 480 10.59 -23.91 -21.39
CA LEU A 480 9.48 -23.00 -21.11
C LEU A 480 8.85 -22.63 -22.46
N VAL A 481 7.57 -22.88 -22.58
CA VAL A 481 6.82 -22.74 -23.83
C VAL A 481 5.80 -21.62 -23.70
N LEU A 482 5.71 -20.75 -24.72
CA LEU A 482 4.71 -19.71 -24.85
C LEU A 482 3.91 -19.93 -26.14
N GLU A 483 2.61 -20.07 -26.00
CA GLU A 483 1.71 -20.12 -27.16
C GLU A 483 1.51 -18.72 -27.75
N ARG A 484 1.39 -18.62 -29.04
CA ARG A 484 1.13 -17.34 -29.73
C ARG A 484 -0.23 -16.74 -29.35
N SER A 485 -1.25 -17.59 -29.14
CA SER A 485 -2.56 -17.17 -28.68
C SER A 485 -2.47 -16.42 -27.37
N ASP A 486 -1.76 -17.00 -26.39
CA ASP A 486 -1.60 -16.41 -25.05
C ASP A 486 -0.83 -15.10 -25.12
N PHE A 487 0.21 -15.05 -25.96
CA PHE A 487 0.96 -13.81 -26.19
C PHE A 487 0.08 -12.67 -26.76
N VAL A 488 -0.76 -12.99 -27.75
CA VAL A 488 -1.66 -12.01 -28.39
C VAL A 488 -2.79 -11.60 -27.45
N ASP A 489 -3.33 -12.52 -26.66
CA ASP A 489 -4.39 -12.25 -25.68
C ASP A 489 -3.90 -11.37 -24.54
N LEU A 490 -2.66 -11.56 -24.10
CA LEU A 490 -2.05 -10.80 -23.00
C LEU A 490 -1.60 -9.38 -23.39
N LEU A 491 -1.10 -9.19 -24.59
CA LEU A 491 -0.39 -7.97 -25.02
C LEU A 491 -1.01 -7.29 -26.24
N GLY A 492 -1.92 -7.96 -26.94
CA GLY A 492 -2.46 -7.57 -28.23
C GLY A 492 -1.51 -7.87 -29.40
N PRO A 493 -1.88 -7.54 -30.63
CA PRO A 493 -1.05 -7.77 -31.81
C PRO A 493 0.30 -7.06 -31.69
N LEU A 494 1.38 -7.79 -31.96
CA LEU A 494 2.76 -7.27 -31.82
C LEU A 494 3.03 -6.02 -32.66
N GLU A 495 2.34 -5.87 -33.81
CA GLU A 495 2.40 -4.66 -34.65
C GLU A 495 1.97 -3.40 -33.89
N SER A 496 0.98 -3.51 -33.00
CA SER A 496 0.55 -2.41 -32.14
C SER A 496 1.57 -2.07 -31.04
N ILE A 497 2.33 -3.06 -30.58
CA ILE A 497 3.40 -2.87 -29.60
C ILE A 497 4.60 -2.17 -30.26
N LEU A 498 4.98 -2.61 -31.45
CA LEU A 498 6.07 -2.00 -32.24
C LEU A 498 5.71 -0.59 -32.74
N GLY A 499 4.43 -0.34 -33.08
CA GLY A 499 3.91 0.97 -33.44
C GLY A 499 4.03 1.98 -32.31
N ARG A 500 3.66 1.58 -31.09
CA ARG A 500 3.80 2.39 -29.86
C ARG A 500 5.27 2.78 -29.57
N GLU A 501 6.22 1.91 -29.92
CA GLU A 501 7.66 2.17 -29.74
C GLU A 501 8.24 3.07 -30.84
N ALA A 502 7.75 2.97 -32.07
CA ALA A 502 8.15 3.89 -33.15
C ALA A 502 7.72 5.33 -32.85
N GLU A 503 6.51 5.50 -32.28
CA GLU A 503 6.03 6.78 -31.77
C GLU A 503 6.85 7.30 -30.59
N ARG A 504 7.31 6.42 -29.66
CA ARG A 504 8.22 6.79 -28.56
C ARG A 504 9.60 7.22 -29.01
N ARG A 505 10.17 6.62 -30.07
CA ARG A 505 11.51 6.96 -30.60
C ARG A 505 11.54 8.25 -31.38
N GLY A 506 10.44 8.68 -31.97
CA GLY A 506 10.30 10.00 -32.60
C GLY A 506 10.33 11.17 -31.62
N GLN A 507 10.27 10.91 -30.32
CA GLN A 507 10.13 11.89 -29.24
C GLN A 507 11.28 11.96 -28.25
N VAL A 508 12.44 11.35 -28.51
CA VAL A 508 13.65 11.43 -27.65
C VAL A 508 14.38 12.78 -27.78
N GLY A 509 13.68 13.85 -28.04
CA GLY A 509 14.20 15.23 -28.00
C GLY A 509 13.45 16.14 -27.03
N GLU A 510 12.27 15.76 -26.58
CA GLU A 510 11.50 16.52 -25.60
C GLU A 510 10.69 15.56 -24.75
N MET A 511 10.91 15.60 -23.43
CA MET A 511 10.07 14.94 -22.45
C MET A 511 8.74 15.68 -22.38
N ILE A 512 7.92 15.51 -23.41
CA ILE A 512 6.55 16.00 -23.46
C ILE A 512 5.62 14.80 -23.60
N VAL A 513 4.70 14.74 -22.69
CA VAL A 513 3.49 13.92 -22.68
C VAL A 513 3.01 13.67 -24.11
N GLY A 514 2.97 12.39 -24.54
CA GLY A 514 2.40 12.02 -25.83
C GLY A 514 0.99 12.59 -25.97
N PRO A 515 0.54 12.93 -27.18
CA PRO A 515 -0.79 13.46 -27.38
C PRO A 515 -1.79 12.41 -26.88
N SER A 516 -2.41 12.68 -25.74
CA SER A 516 -3.60 12.02 -25.28
C SER A 516 -4.56 11.94 -26.48
N LYS A 517 -5.05 10.75 -26.81
CA LYS A 517 -6.19 10.61 -27.73
C LYS A 517 -7.27 11.52 -27.17
N ALA A 518 -7.56 12.61 -27.89
CA ALA A 518 -8.67 13.46 -27.54
C ALA A 518 -9.92 12.57 -27.45
N LYS A 519 -10.46 12.38 -26.26
CA LYS A 519 -11.67 11.59 -26.04
C LYS A 519 -12.85 12.40 -26.56
N GLY A 520 -13.07 12.40 -27.88
CA GLY A 520 -14.16 13.07 -28.55
C GLY A 520 -13.73 14.26 -29.43
N PRO A 521 -14.66 14.87 -30.21
CA PRO A 521 -14.37 16.03 -31.03
C PRO A 521 -13.93 17.20 -30.14
N ALA A 522 -12.91 17.96 -30.61
CA ALA A 522 -12.40 19.13 -29.89
C ALA A 522 -13.56 20.12 -29.62
N VAL A 523 -13.86 20.34 -28.36
CA VAL A 523 -14.89 21.31 -27.94
C VAL A 523 -14.20 22.66 -27.78
N ASN A 524 -14.64 23.70 -28.52
CA ASN A 524 -14.09 25.03 -28.35
C ASN A 524 -14.71 25.72 -27.14
N LEU A 525 -13.92 26.44 -26.37
CA LEU A 525 -14.40 27.17 -25.17
C LEU A 525 -15.48 28.17 -25.52
N THR A 526 -15.38 28.81 -26.70
CA THR A 526 -16.36 29.77 -27.22
C THR A 526 -17.74 29.16 -27.51
N ASP A 527 -17.81 27.83 -27.68
CA ASP A 527 -19.05 27.11 -27.95
C ASP A 527 -19.75 26.65 -26.66
N LEU A 528 -19.16 26.90 -25.50
CA LEU A 528 -19.71 26.56 -24.19
C LEU A 528 -20.43 27.78 -23.57
N VAL A 529 -21.59 27.52 -22.97
CA VAL A 529 -22.35 28.49 -22.17
C VAL A 529 -22.34 28.02 -20.73
N LYS A 530 -21.91 28.89 -19.81
CA LYS A 530 -21.97 28.64 -18.35
C LYS A 530 -23.43 28.81 -17.91
N ILE A 531 -24.00 27.81 -17.23
CA ILE A 531 -25.41 27.80 -16.79
C ILE A 531 -25.51 28.10 -15.32
N LYS A 532 -24.81 27.32 -14.47
CA LYS A 532 -24.95 27.39 -13.02
C LYS A 532 -23.69 26.86 -12.34
N THR A 533 -23.40 27.32 -11.12
CA THR A 533 -22.36 26.75 -10.26
C THR A 533 -22.89 25.50 -9.58
N LEU A 534 -22.16 24.38 -9.69
CA LEU A 534 -22.45 23.08 -9.09
C LEU A 534 -21.80 22.92 -7.71
N GLY A 535 -20.63 23.53 -7.50
CA GLY A 535 -19.89 23.42 -6.26
C GLY A 535 -18.67 24.33 -6.22
N THR A 536 -18.10 24.47 -5.03
CA THR A 536 -16.84 25.19 -4.80
C THR A 536 -15.72 24.20 -4.54
N GLY A 537 -14.54 24.47 -5.08
CA GLY A 537 -13.29 23.74 -4.82
C GLY A 537 -12.23 24.66 -4.22
N THR A 538 -11.12 24.09 -3.79
CA THR A 538 -10.01 24.83 -3.13
C THR A 538 -9.48 26.00 -3.97
N PHE A 539 -9.44 25.86 -5.29
CA PHE A 539 -8.85 26.86 -6.20
C PHE A 539 -9.88 27.57 -7.09
N GLY A 540 -11.19 27.27 -6.93
CA GLY A 540 -12.21 27.85 -7.77
C GLY A 540 -13.55 27.13 -7.68
N ARG A 541 -14.27 27.06 -8.79
CA ARG A 541 -15.66 26.55 -8.83
C ARG A 541 -15.85 25.51 -9.94
N VAL A 542 -16.77 24.58 -9.71
CA VAL A 542 -17.28 23.69 -10.75
C VAL A 542 -18.59 24.24 -11.27
N LYS A 543 -18.65 24.45 -12.58
CA LYS A 543 -19.81 25.02 -13.27
C LYS A 543 -20.45 24.02 -14.22
N LEU A 544 -21.77 24.00 -14.27
CA LEU A 544 -22.53 23.37 -15.33
C LEU A 544 -22.38 24.19 -16.61
N VAL A 545 -21.96 23.56 -17.69
CA VAL A 545 -21.81 24.20 -18.99
C VAL A 545 -22.53 23.38 -20.07
N GLN A 546 -23.07 24.04 -21.07
CA GLN A 546 -23.78 23.45 -22.21
C GLN A 546 -23.16 23.90 -23.52
N HIS A 547 -22.95 22.96 -24.42
CA HIS A 547 -22.51 23.26 -25.79
C HIS A 547 -23.64 23.91 -26.58
N LYS A 548 -23.39 25.08 -27.17
CA LYS A 548 -24.39 25.91 -27.86
C LYS A 548 -25.19 25.17 -28.93
N ARG A 549 -24.51 24.40 -29.78
CA ARG A 549 -25.08 23.69 -30.93
C ARG A 549 -25.65 22.32 -30.55
N THR A 550 -24.86 21.46 -29.91
CA THR A 550 -25.29 20.07 -29.61
C THR A 550 -26.19 19.93 -28.40
N LYS A 551 -26.30 20.99 -27.56
CA LYS A 551 -27.01 20.98 -26.29
C LYS A 551 -26.47 19.97 -25.28
N GLN A 552 -25.35 19.32 -25.56
CA GLN A 552 -24.66 18.43 -24.63
C GLN A 552 -24.19 19.23 -23.42
N VAL A 553 -24.30 18.64 -22.23
CA VAL A 553 -23.93 19.27 -20.96
C VAL A 553 -22.68 18.62 -20.38
N PHE A 554 -21.89 19.42 -19.67
CA PHE A 554 -20.62 19.04 -19.06
C PHE A 554 -20.44 19.74 -17.72
N ALA A 555 -19.52 19.24 -16.91
CA ALA A 555 -18.99 19.97 -15.77
C ALA A 555 -17.67 20.64 -16.16
N MET A 556 -17.45 21.87 -15.68
CA MET A 556 -16.23 22.62 -15.93
C MET A 556 -15.65 23.11 -14.60
N LYS A 557 -14.50 22.54 -14.20
CA LYS A 557 -13.73 22.99 -13.02
C LYS A 557 -12.95 24.24 -13.44
N CYS A 558 -13.33 25.38 -12.90
CA CYS A 558 -12.69 26.68 -13.14
C CYS A 558 -11.77 27.03 -11.98
N MET A 559 -10.49 27.21 -12.23
CA MET A 559 -9.45 27.45 -11.21
C MET A 559 -8.75 28.77 -11.49
N GLN A 560 -8.66 29.65 -10.47
CA GLN A 560 -8.01 30.96 -10.61
C GLN A 560 -6.51 30.87 -10.49
N LYS A 561 -5.76 31.30 -11.52
CA LYS A 561 -4.29 31.32 -11.53
C LYS A 561 -3.68 32.08 -10.36
N ALA A 562 -4.30 33.19 -9.95
CA ALA A 562 -3.85 33.97 -8.80
C ALA A 562 -3.86 33.17 -7.50
N HIS A 563 -4.90 32.35 -7.28
CA HIS A 563 -4.97 31.48 -6.09
C HIS A 563 -3.97 30.32 -6.16
N ILE A 564 -3.83 29.70 -7.35
CA ILE A 564 -2.89 28.59 -7.56
C ILE A 564 -1.44 29.08 -7.33
N ALA A 565 -1.09 30.26 -7.86
CA ALA A 565 0.25 30.83 -7.71
C ALA A 565 0.54 31.21 -6.25
N LYS A 566 -0.44 31.86 -5.57
CA LYS A 566 -0.31 32.24 -4.15
C LYS A 566 -0.15 31.03 -3.23
N SER A 567 -0.77 29.91 -3.55
CA SER A 567 -0.69 28.66 -2.78
C SER A 567 0.42 27.72 -3.26
N HIS A 568 1.21 28.11 -4.24
CA HIS A 568 2.29 27.29 -4.85
C HIS A 568 1.84 25.90 -5.34
N GLN A 569 0.60 25.79 -5.85
CA GLN A 569 0.00 24.50 -6.24
C GLN A 569 0.02 24.21 -7.76
N SER A 570 0.78 24.99 -8.54
CA SER A 570 0.86 24.84 -10.00
C SER A 570 1.27 23.43 -10.42
N ARG A 571 2.27 22.85 -9.76
CA ARG A 571 2.74 21.47 -10.02
C ARG A 571 1.65 20.42 -9.76
N ASN A 572 0.87 20.57 -8.69
CA ASN A 572 -0.18 19.63 -8.34
C ASN A 572 -1.35 19.68 -9.33
N ILE A 573 -1.73 20.87 -9.77
CA ILE A 573 -2.77 21.05 -10.80
C ILE A 573 -2.33 20.44 -12.14
N MET A 574 -1.07 20.64 -12.54
CA MET A 574 -0.51 20.01 -13.74
C MET A 574 -0.50 18.49 -13.61
N ASN A 575 -0.16 17.98 -12.44
CA ASN A 575 -0.13 16.55 -12.15
C ASN A 575 -1.54 15.94 -12.17
N GLU A 576 -2.54 16.60 -11.57
CA GLU A 576 -3.96 16.23 -11.63
C GLU A 576 -4.42 16.10 -13.09
N LYS A 577 -4.17 17.14 -13.92
CA LYS A 577 -4.48 17.11 -15.34
C LYS A 577 -3.83 15.91 -16.03
N ASN A 578 -2.51 15.74 -15.87
CA ASN A 578 -1.75 14.71 -16.59
C ASN A 578 -2.19 13.29 -16.21
N ILE A 579 -2.53 13.06 -14.95
CA ILE A 579 -3.05 11.77 -14.49
C ILE A 579 -4.44 11.52 -15.08
N LEU A 580 -5.37 12.46 -14.95
CA LEU A 580 -6.74 12.32 -15.50
C LEU A 580 -6.75 12.12 -17.00
N MET A 581 -5.90 12.85 -17.74
CA MET A 581 -5.77 12.70 -19.19
C MET A 581 -5.24 11.32 -19.60
N ALA A 582 -4.39 10.72 -18.77
CA ALA A 582 -3.85 9.38 -18.99
C ALA A 582 -4.80 8.26 -18.58
N CYS A 583 -5.82 8.54 -17.75
CA CYS A 583 -6.78 7.54 -17.27
C CYS A 583 -7.83 7.20 -18.33
N ASP A 584 -8.12 5.90 -18.47
CA ASP A 584 -9.23 5.37 -19.24
C ASP A 584 -9.89 4.23 -18.45
N HIS A 585 -10.83 4.59 -17.57
CA HIS A 585 -11.45 3.62 -16.66
C HIS A 585 -12.88 4.02 -16.31
N SER A 586 -13.83 3.08 -16.38
CA SER A 586 -15.27 3.31 -16.21
C SER A 586 -15.69 3.91 -14.87
N PHE A 587 -14.86 3.77 -13.81
CA PHE A 587 -15.10 4.27 -12.45
C PHE A 587 -14.20 5.48 -12.09
N ILE A 588 -13.55 6.11 -13.05
CA ILE A 588 -12.80 7.35 -12.91
C ILE A 588 -13.51 8.43 -13.74
N LEU A 589 -13.47 9.67 -13.26
CA LEU A 589 -14.02 10.83 -13.96
C LEU A 589 -13.29 11.04 -15.30
N ASP A 590 -14.04 11.18 -16.38
CA ASP A 590 -13.48 11.48 -17.69
C ASP A 590 -13.16 12.95 -17.84
N LEU A 591 -11.88 13.29 -18.04
CA LEU A 591 -11.41 14.61 -18.44
C LEU A 591 -11.40 14.67 -19.97
N LEU A 592 -12.25 15.54 -20.54
CA LEU A 592 -12.43 15.64 -22.00
C LEU A 592 -11.39 16.55 -22.63
N CYS A 593 -11.18 17.73 -22.06
CA CYS A 593 -10.15 18.68 -22.50
C CYS A 593 -9.88 19.73 -21.43
N THR A 594 -8.83 20.53 -21.62
CA THR A 594 -8.44 21.63 -20.76
C THR A 594 -8.27 22.91 -21.56
N TYR A 595 -8.45 24.06 -20.88
CA TYR A 595 -8.22 25.39 -21.49
C TYR A 595 -7.39 26.26 -20.56
N ASN A 596 -6.42 26.94 -21.14
CA ASN A 596 -5.52 27.86 -20.46
C ASN A 596 -5.88 29.30 -20.88
N THR A 597 -6.55 30.06 -20.03
CA THR A 597 -6.92 31.47 -20.28
C THR A 597 -5.94 32.40 -19.57
N ALA A 598 -6.09 33.73 -19.77
CA ALA A 598 -5.24 34.71 -19.10
C ALA A 598 -5.29 34.58 -17.56
N ASN A 599 -6.44 34.32 -16.96
CA ASN A 599 -6.65 34.35 -15.51
C ASN A 599 -7.05 33.02 -14.90
N GLU A 600 -7.52 32.05 -15.69
CA GLU A 600 -8.08 30.78 -15.24
C GLU A 600 -7.50 29.59 -15.98
N LEU A 601 -7.39 28.47 -15.28
CA LEU A 601 -7.23 27.13 -15.84
C LEU A 601 -8.59 26.43 -15.76
N LEU A 602 -9.03 25.82 -16.89
CA LEU A 602 -10.34 25.19 -16.99
C LEU A 602 -10.19 23.72 -17.38
N MET A 603 -10.84 22.82 -16.64
CA MET A 603 -10.95 21.39 -16.96
C MET A 603 -12.38 21.05 -17.32
N LEU A 604 -12.63 20.56 -18.53
CA LEU A 604 -13.94 20.13 -19.00
C LEU A 604 -14.07 18.62 -18.79
N THR A 605 -15.05 18.20 -18.00
CA THR A 605 -15.28 16.80 -17.64
C THR A 605 -16.70 16.36 -18.01
N GLU A 606 -16.94 15.06 -18.00
CA GLU A 606 -18.29 14.52 -17.99
C GLU A 606 -19.11 15.08 -16.83
N LEU A 607 -20.43 15.09 -16.96
CA LEU A 607 -21.35 15.55 -15.91
C LEU A 607 -21.93 14.35 -15.16
N LEU A 608 -21.73 14.32 -13.83
CA LEU A 608 -22.27 13.32 -12.93
C LEU A 608 -23.36 13.98 -12.06
N LEU A 609 -24.60 13.50 -12.15
CA LEU A 609 -25.76 14.16 -11.53
C LEU A 609 -26.28 13.47 -10.26
N GLY A 610 -25.74 12.33 -9.86
CA GLY A 610 -26.21 11.57 -8.69
C GLY A 610 -25.84 12.19 -7.35
N GLY A 611 -24.89 13.13 -7.34
CA GLY A 611 -24.37 13.76 -6.11
C GLY A 611 -23.30 12.93 -5.41
N GLU A 612 -22.77 13.46 -4.32
CA GLU A 612 -21.69 12.87 -3.53
C GLU A 612 -22.18 11.69 -2.69
N LEU A 613 -21.37 10.63 -2.59
CA LEU A 613 -21.68 9.49 -1.72
C LEU A 613 -21.78 9.88 -0.24
N TRP A 614 -21.04 10.92 0.18
CA TRP A 614 -21.12 11.50 1.52
C TRP A 614 -22.56 11.82 1.91
N SER A 615 -23.33 12.45 1.01
CA SER A 615 -24.71 12.81 1.28
C SER A 615 -25.62 11.58 1.50
N TYR A 616 -25.33 10.44 0.84
CA TYR A 616 -26.06 9.18 1.05
C TYR A 616 -25.74 8.54 2.39
N ILE A 617 -24.53 8.73 2.90
CA ILE A 617 -24.12 8.21 4.22
C ILE A 617 -24.73 9.06 5.34
N TYR A 618 -24.75 10.39 5.23
CA TYR A 618 -25.03 11.27 6.36
C TYR A 618 -26.43 11.93 6.33
N GLU A 619 -27.02 12.16 5.16
CA GLU A 619 -28.33 12.78 5.08
C GLU A 619 -29.45 11.76 5.33
N ARG A 620 -30.43 12.14 6.21
CA ARG A 620 -31.54 11.27 6.62
C ARG A 620 -32.53 10.94 5.49
N ASN A 621 -32.64 11.79 4.47
CA ASN A 621 -33.68 11.72 3.42
C ASN A 621 -33.18 11.04 2.14
N LYS A 622 -32.11 10.29 2.18
CA LYS A 622 -31.57 9.57 1.00
C LYS A 622 -32.18 8.16 0.85
N PRO A 623 -32.31 7.66 -0.38
CA PRO A 623 -33.12 6.47 -0.69
C PRO A 623 -32.49 5.14 -0.29
N ILE A 624 -31.23 5.12 0.20
CA ILE A 624 -30.55 3.88 0.60
C ILE A 624 -30.79 3.63 2.08
N ALA A 625 -31.40 2.49 2.40
CA ALA A 625 -31.69 2.10 3.77
C ALA A 625 -30.42 1.85 4.58
N LYS A 626 -30.49 2.24 5.86
CA LYS A 626 -29.40 2.02 6.83
C LYS A 626 -29.75 0.91 7.80
N THR A 627 -28.72 0.24 8.31
CA THR A 627 -28.82 -0.78 9.37
C THR A 627 -28.96 -0.12 10.75
N ASN A 628 -29.24 -0.93 11.77
CA ASN A 628 -29.22 -0.51 13.17
C ASN A 628 -27.82 -0.09 13.65
N VAL A 629 -26.77 -0.45 12.94
CA VAL A 629 -25.37 -0.04 13.19
C VAL A 629 -25.10 1.40 12.70
N GLY A 630 -25.99 1.97 11.90
CA GLY A 630 -25.96 3.36 11.42
C GLY A 630 -25.49 3.52 9.97
N GLY A 631 -24.83 2.52 9.39
CA GLY A 631 -24.37 2.51 7.99
C GLY A 631 -25.25 1.67 7.05
N PHE A 632 -24.74 1.39 5.88
CA PHE A 632 -25.41 0.59 4.85
C PHE A 632 -25.40 -0.91 5.15
N HIS A 633 -26.29 -1.64 4.51
CA HIS A 633 -26.24 -3.11 4.45
C HIS A 633 -24.93 -3.58 3.78
N LEU A 634 -24.45 -4.77 4.18
CA LEU A 634 -23.21 -5.34 3.67
C LEU A 634 -23.18 -5.43 2.12
N SER A 635 -24.28 -5.83 1.49
CA SER A 635 -24.39 -5.92 0.03
C SER A 635 -24.21 -4.55 -0.67
N VAL A 636 -24.73 -3.47 -0.07
CA VAL A 636 -24.56 -2.11 -0.57
C VAL A 636 -23.12 -1.63 -0.37
N ALA A 637 -22.56 -1.89 0.81
CA ALA A 637 -21.18 -1.54 1.13
C ALA A 637 -20.18 -2.30 0.23
N SER A 638 -20.42 -3.60 -0.04
CA SER A 638 -19.61 -4.41 -0.97
C SER A 638 -19.66 -3.86 -2.39
N PHE A 639 -20.83 -3.46 -2.87
CA PHE A 639 -20.98 -2.85 -4.19
C PHE A 639 -20.18 -1.54 -4.31
N PHE A 640 -20.35 -0.62 -3.36
CA PHE A 640 -19.63 0.65 -3.40
C PHE A 640 -18.11 0.48 -3.15
N CYS A 641 -17.73 -0.45 -2.27
CA CYS A 641 -16.33 -0.83 -2.08
C CYS A 641 -15.71 -1.36 -3.37
N GLY A 642 -16.43 -2.24 -4.08
CA GLY A 642 -16.00 -2.78 -5.38
C GLY A 642 -15.79 -1.68 -6.43
N CYS A 643 -16.69 -0.69 -6.49
CA CYS A 643 -16.56 0.49 -7.37
C CYS A 643 -15.28 1.32 -7.08
N VAL A 644 -14.70 1.19 -5.88
CA VAL A 644 -13.45 1.87 -5.47
C VAL A 644 -12.24 0.96 -5.68
N VAL A 645 -12.34 -0.34 -5.40
CA VAL A 645 -11.24 -1.29 -5.56
C VAL A 645 -10.75 -1.35 -7.01
N LEU A 646 -11.66 -1.39 -7.98
CA LEU A 646 -11.31 -1.46 -9.41
C LEU A 646 -10.49 -0.25 -9.91
N PRO A 647 -10.91 1.01 -9.68
CA PRO A 647 -10.09 2.16 -10.09
C PRO A 647 -8.79 2.27 -9.28
N LEU A 648 -8.74 1.87 -8.00
CA LEU A 648 -7.47 1.81 -7.26
C LEU A 648 -6.50 0.80 -7.88
N GLN A 649 -6.98 -0.39 -8.26
CA GLN A 649 -6.18 -1.38 -8.99
C GLN A 649 -5.57 -0.78 -10.26
N TYR A 650 -6.39 -0.12 -11.07
CA TYR A 650 -5.96 0.52 -12.31
C TYR A 650 -4.90 1.62 -12.07
N LEU A 651 -5.12 2.50 -11.08
CA LEU A 651 -4.17 3.56 -10.73
C LEU A 651 -2.85 3.00 -10.22
N HIS A 652 -2.90 1.97 -9.36
CA HIS A 652 -1.71 1.32 -8.81
C HIS A 652 -0.89 0.61 -9.88
N GLN A 653 -1.54 0.03 -10.92
CA GLN A 653 -0.86 -0.50 -12.11
C GLN A 653 -0.14 0.59 -12.91
N MET A 654 -0.66 1.82 -12.91
CA MET A 654 0.00 2.99 -13.49
C MET A 654 1.05 3.63 -12.58
N SER A 655 1.40 2.99 -11.45
CA SER A 655 2.26 3.53 -10.38
C SER A 655 1.76 4.86 -9.82
N VAL A 656 0.44 5.05 -9.76
CA VAL A 656 -0.23 6.24 -9.20
C VAL A 656 -0.87 5.88 -7.88
N ALA A 657 -0.50 6.58 -6.80
CA ALA A 657 -1.22 6.58 -5.53
C ALA A 657 -2.22 7.73 -5.53
N TYR A 658 -3.47 7.44 -5.13
CA TYR A 658 -4.57 8.41 -5.16
C TYR A 658 -4.55 9.38 -3.98
N ARG A 659 -4.36 8.88 -2.75
CA ARG A 659 -4.06 9.59 -1.50
C ARG A 659 -5.16 10.49 -0.89
N ASP A 660 -6.35 10.55 -1.47
CA ASP A 660 -7.50 11.29 -0.88
C ASP A 660 -8.82 10.56 -1.10
N LEU A 661 -8.83 9.23 -0.85
CA LEU A 661 -10.05 8.45 -0.87
C LEU A 661 -10.94 8.85 0.32
N LYS A 662 -12.18 9.29 0.01
CA LYS A 662 -13.24 9.62 0.97
C LYS A 662 -14.58 9.71 0.23
N PRO A 663 -15.72 9.63 0.93
CA PRO A 663 -17.04 9.70 0.31
C PRO A 663 -17.34 11.01 -0.46
N GLU A 664 -16.70 12.13 -0.09
CA GLU A 664 -16.82 13.42 -0.77
C GLU A 664 -16.21 13.41 -2.18
N ASN A 665 -15.20 12.56 -2.40
CA ASN A 665 -14.51 12.43 -3.68
C ASN A 665 -15.08 11.32 -4.57
N LEU A 666 -16.27 10.80 -4.23
CA LEU A 666 -16.98 9.76 -4.94
C LEU A 666 -18.37 10.26 -5.34
N LEU A 667 -18.59 10.43 -6.64
CA LEU A 667 -19.90 10.83 -7.18
C LEU A 667 -20.66 9.62 -7.72
N LEU A 668 -21.97 9.60 -7.48
CA LEU A 668 -22.87 8.63 -8.07
C LEU A 668 -23.18 9.04 -9.51
N ALA A 669 -22.90 8.18 -10.46
CA ALA A 669 -23.26 8.36 -11.85
C ALA A 669 -24.75 8.03 -12.10
N GLN A 670 -25.27 8.38 -13.26
CA GLN A 670 -26.67 8.13 -13.63
C GLN A 670 -27.03 6.63 -13.69
N ASP A 671 -26.05 5.79 -13.99
CA ASP A 671 -26.18 4.34 -14.01
C ASP A 671 -26.22 3.70 -12.61
N GLY A 672 -25.95 4.48 -11.56
CA GLY A 672 -25.94 4.04 -10.16
C GLY A 672 -24.57 3.53 -9.66
N TYR A 673 -23.52 3.65 -10.47
CA TYR A 673 -22.15 3.30 -10.11
C TYR A 673 -21.40 4.54 -9.61
N LEU A 674 -20.38 4.32 -8.77
CA LEU A 674 -19.53 5.40 -8.29
C LEU A 674 -18.42 5.73 -9.29
N LYS A 675 -18.07 7.01 -9.36
CA LYS A 675 -16.87 7.49 -10.04
C LYS A 675 -16.01 8.32 -9.10
N MET A 676 -14.71 8.08 -9.15
CA MET A 676 -13.68 8.81 -8.42
C MET A 676 -13.36 10.12 -9.14
N ILE A 677 -13.35 11.28 -8.43
CA ILE A 677 -13.43 12.59 -9.10
C ILE A 677 -12.28 13.55 -8.86
N ASP A 678 -11.66 13.59 -7.70
CA ASP A 678 -10.63 14.58 -7.35
C ASP A 678 -9.24 13.95 -7.30
N PHE A 679 -8.37 14.33 -8.23
CA PHE A 679 -6.99 13.85 -8.38
C PHE A 679 -5.94 14.87 -7.92
N GLY A 680 -6.36 15.92 -7.19
CA GLY A 680 -5.46 16.98 -6.71
C GLY A 680 -4.32 16.47 -5.83
N PHE A 681 -4.50 15.35 -5.14
CA PHE A 681 -3.46 14.69 -4.34
C PHE A 681 -2.86 13.44 -4.98
N ALA A 682 -3.36 13.00 -6.14
CA ALA A 682 -2.79 11.84 -6.81
C ALA A 682 -1.34 12.09 -7.24
N LYS A 683 -0.48 11.08 -7.09
CA LYS A 683 0.94 11.21 -7.42
C LYS A 683 1.48 9.94 -8.06
N ARG A 684 2.24 10.08 -9.16
CA ARG A 684 3.07 8.99 -9.64
C ARG A 684 4.24 8.78 -8.70
N ILE A 685 4.38 7.54 -8.23
CA ILE A 685 5.50 7.09 -7.39
C ILE A 685 6.23 6.01 -8.19
N PRO A 686 7.11 6.39 -9.12
CA PRO A 686 7.77 5.44 -9.99
C PRO A 686 8.83 4.64 -9.24
N PHE A 687 8.88 3.33 -9.52
CA PHE A 687 10.00 2.49 -9.09
C PHE A 687 11.17 2.71 -10.05
N LYS A 688 12.12 3.59 -9.70
CA LYS A 688 13.35 3.75 -10.48
C LYS A 688 14.34 2.66 -10.13
N LYS A 689 14.96 2.07 -11.16
CA LYS A 689 15.87 0.92 -11.06
C LYS A 689 17.12 1.21 -10.22
N ASP A 690 17.52 2.48 -10.14
CA ASP A 690 18.82 2.87 -9.62
C ASP A 690 18.80 3.66 -8.30
N ASN A 691 17.58 3.96 -7.75
CA ASN A 691 17.50 4.75 -6.52
C ASN A 691 16.33 4.32 -5.62
N VAL A 692 16.64 3.67 -4.53
CA VAL A 692 15.70 3.16 -3.51
C VAL A 692 14.91 4.31 -2.87
N THR A 693 15.52 5.49 -2.68
CA THR A 693 14.87 6.65 -2.05
C THR A 693 13.73 7.24 -2.88
N GLN A 694 13.67 6.92 -4.19
CA GLN A 694 12.61 7.42 -5.07
C GLN A 694 11.35 6.52 -5.11
N THR A 695 11.34 5.42 -4.37
CA THR A 695 10.20 4.51 -4.27
C THR A 695 9.11 5.01 -3.33
N LYS A 696 9.37 6.05 -2.53
CA LYS A 696 8.43 6.61 -1.56
C LYS A 696 8.24 8.11 -1.70
N SER A 697 7.08 8.59 -1.29
CA SER A 697 6.76 10.01 -1.17
C SER A 697 6.73 10.42 0.31
N PHE A 698 7.22 11.63 0.62
CA PHE A 698 7.22 12.19 1.98
C PHE A 698 6.22 13.35 2.15
N THR A 699 5.40 13.61 1.14
CA THR A 699 4.36 14.66 1.20
C THR A 699 3.24 14.23 2.15
N LEU A 700 2.97 15.00 3.21
CA LEU A 700 1.74 14.80 3.98
C LEU A 700 0.57 15.41 3.22
N CYS A 701 -0.38 14.60 2.83
CA CYS A 701 -1.61 15.04 2.16
C CYS A 701 -2.73 14.05 2.43
N GLY A 702 -3.96 14.50 2.28
CA GLY A 702 -5.17 13.73 2.46
C GLY A 702 -6.05 14.30 3.57
N THR A 703 -7.09 13.57 3.92
CA THR A 703 -8.09 13.96 4.92
C THR A 703 -7.74 13.34 6.28
N PRO A 704 -7.73 14.09 7.39
CA PRO A 704 -7.26 13.63 8.70
C PRO A 704 -7.79 12.29 9.15
N ASP A 705 -9.10 12.04 9.00
CA ASP A 705 -9.76 10.79 9.39
C ASP A 705 -9.32 9.56 8.59
N TYR A 706 -8.66 9.77 7.44
CA TYR A 706 -8.24 8.76 6.47
C TYR A 706 -6.72 8.61 6.38
N LEU A 707 -5.96 9.40 7.17
CA LEU A 707 -4.50 9.34 7.10
C LEU A 707 -3.94 8.04 7.65
N ALA A 708 -3.10 7.39 6.85
CA ALA A 708 -2.37 6.20 7.26
C ALA A 708 -1.24 6.53 8.25
N PRO A 709 -0.87 5.61 9.16
CA PRO A 709 0.19 5.82 10.14
C PRO A 709 1.52 6.32 9.56
N GLU A 710 1.94 5.79 8.41
CA GLU A 710 3.19 6.17 7.75
C GLU A 710 3.18 7.62 7.23
N LEU A 711 2.00 8.17 6.88
CA LEU A 711 1.82 9.58 6.55
C LEU A 711 1.99 10.46 7.78
N VAL A 712 1.31 10.08 8.88
CA VAL A 712 1.37 10.81 10.16
C VAL A 712 2.79 10.83 10.70
N LEU A 713 3.48 9.69 10.67
CA LEU A 713 4.84 9.51 11.18
C LEU A 713 5.94 9.95 10.20
N SER A 714 5.58 10.45 9.00
CA SER A 714 6.54 10.89 7.97
C SER A 714 7.59 9.83 7.58
N ARG A 715 7.22 8.54 7.62
CA ARG A 715 8.12 7.42 7.29
C ARG A 715 8.32 7.18 5.79
N GLY A 716 7.71 8.03 4.96
CA GLY A 716 7.62 7.78 3.53
C GLY A 716 6.50 6.78 3.20
N HIS A 717 5.73 7.07 2.17
CA HIS A 717 4.55 6.30 1.78
C HIS A 717 4.53 5.99 0.29
N ASP A 718 3.77 4.97 -0.07
CA ASP A 718 3.51 4.52 -1.42
C ASP A 718 1.98 4.29 -1.62
N LYS A 719 1.60 3.43 -2.57
CA LYS A 719 0.20 3.06 -2.85
C LYS A 719 -0.54 2.41 -1.67
N ALA A 720 0.18 1.88 -0.67
CA ALA A 720 -0.42 1.22 0.49
C ALA A 720 -1.31 2.15 1.33
N VAL A 721 -1.12 3.48 1.23
CA VAL A 721 -2.00 4.46 1.91
C VAL A 721 -3.43 4.42 1.41
N ASP A 722 -3.64 4.06 0.13
CA ASP A 722 -4.97 3.94 -0.46
C ASP A 722 -5.73 2.72 0.09
N TYR A 723 -5.04 1.63 0.42
CA TYR A 723 -5.64 0.46 1.07
C TYR A 723 -6.03 0.73 2.53
N TRP A 724 -5.24 1.55 3.24
CA TRP A 724 -5.64 2.06 4.55
C TRP A 724 -6.92 2.89 4.44
N ALA A 725 -6.94 3.85 3.52
CA ALA A 725 -8.10 4.70 3.27
C ALA A 725 -9.34 3.87 2.84
N LEU A 726 -9.15 2.78 2.08
CA LEU A 726 -10.21 1.82 1.74
C LEU A 726 -10.78 1.15 2.99
N GLY A 727 -9.94 0.81 3.98
CA GLY A 727 -10.39 0.28 5.27
C GLY A 727 -11.23 1.27 6.06
N CYS A 728 -10.80 2.55 6.13
CA CYS A 728 -11.58 3.63 6.74
C CYS A 728 -12.91 3.85 6.01
N PHE A 729 -12.89 3.85 4.69
CA PHE A 729 -14.06 3.99 3.83
C PHE A 729 -15.09 2.87 4.04
N LEU A 730 -14.63 1.62 4.04
CA LEU A 730 -15.51 0.46 4.27
C LEU A 730 -16.15 0.49 5.67
N TYR A 731 -15.37 0.87 6.69
CA TYR A 731 -15.89 1.05 8.04
C TYR A 731 -16.98 2.15 8.07
N GLU A 732 -16.73 3.30 7.42
CA GLU A 732 -17.66 4.41 7.34
C GLU A 732 -18.95 4.05 6.57
N LEU A 733 -18.85 3.26 5.49
CA LEU A 733 -20.02 2.74 4.77
C LEU A 733 -20.93 1.90 5.69
N LEU A 734 -20.34 1.09 6.58
CA LEU A 734 -21.07 0.14 7.44
C LEU A 734 -21.52 0.73 8.79
N CYS A 735 -20.84 1.77 9.29
CA CYS A 735 -21.12 2.40 10.59
C CYS A 735 -21.70 3.81 10.50
N GLY A 736 -21.59 4.50 9.34
CA GLY A 736 -21.96 5.91 9.22
C GLY A 736 -21.00 6.87 9.95
N LYS A 737 -19.82 6.42 10.36
CA LYS A 737 -18.73 7.20 10.98
C LYS A 737 -17.38 6.57 10.69
N THR A 738 -16.30 7.36 10.75
CA THR A 738 -14.94 6.86 10.57
C THR A 738 -14.45 6.04 11.79
N PRO A 739 -13.49 5.11 11.62
CA PRO A 739 -13.08 4.19 12.69
C PRO A 739 -12.41 4.87 13.87
N PHE A 740 -11.75 6.02 13.69
CA PHE A 740 -10.93 6.70 14.69
C PHE A 740 -11.48 8.08 15.07
N THR A 741 -12.79 8.29 14.94
CA THR A 741 -13.44 9.57 15.25
C THR A 741 -13.11 10.09 16.66
N ASP A 742 -12.69 11.35 16.76
CA ASP A 742 -12.47 12.09 18.02
C ASP A 742 -12.67 13.59 17.75
N PRO A 743 -13.20 14.37 18.72
CA PRO A 743 -13.26 15.82 18.59
C PRO A 743 -11.89 16.48 18.45
N ARG A 744 -10.87 15.89 19.02
CA ARG A 744 -9.48 16.37 18.97
C ARG A 744 -8.70 15.64 17.88
N GLN A 745 -8.23 16.37 16.89
CA GLN A 745 -7.54 15.79 15.74
C GLN A 745 -6.26 15.01 16.09
N ALA A 746 -5.52 15.45 17.11
CA ALA A 746 -4.35 14.73 17.59
C ALA A 746 -4.69 13.32 18.09
N GLU A 747 -5.87 13.13 18.70
CA GLU A 747 -6.33 11.83 19.16
C GLU A 747 -6.71 10.89 17.99
N ILE A 748 -7.26 11.44 16.88
CA ILE A 748 -7.50 10.68 15.65
C ILE A 748 -6.18 10.06 15.18
N PHE A 749 -5.10 10.84 15.14
CA PHE A 749 -3.77 10.38 14.71
C PHE A 749 -3.17 9.34 15.66
N LYS A 750 -3.28 9.56 16.98
CA LYS A 750 -2.84 8.57 17.99
C LYS A 750 -3.57 7.24 17.85
N LYS A 751 -4.89 7.28 17.65
CA LYS A 751 -5.72 6.08 17.43
C LYS A 751 -5.34 5.37 16.13
N ALA A 752 -5.10 6.10 15.04
CA ALA A 752 -4.67 5.53 13.77
C ALA A 752 -3.31 4.83 13.87
N ILE A 753 -2.32 5.45 14.53
CA ILE A 753 -0.99 4.85 14.76
C ILE A 753 -1.07 3.54 15.55
N ARG A 754 -2.03 3.43 16.46
CA ARG A 754 -2.26 2.25 17.31
C ARG A 754 -3.62 1.61 17.01
N SER A 755 -3.93 1.44 15.74
CA SER A 755 -5.21 0.86 15.30
C SER A 755 -5.47 -0.51 15.89
N ASP A 756 -4.43 -1.31 16.13
CA ASP A 756 -4.49 -2.60 16.82
C ASP A 756 -5.19 -2.54 18.19
N ARG A 757 -5.10 -1.40 18.89
CA ARG A 757 -5.71 -1.18 20.21
C ARG A 757 -7.05 -0.46 20.17
N TYR A 758 -7.22 0.45 19.20
CA TYR A 758 -8.36 1.38 19.17
C TYR A 758 -9.44 1.04 18.15
N LEU A 759 -9.18 0.10 17.22
CA LEU A 759 -10.16 -0.34 16.26
C LEU A 759 -11.22 -1.22 16.95
N ALA A 760 -12.41 -0.69 17.06
CA ALA A 760 -13.55 -1.39 17.68
C ALA A 760 -14.72 -1.49 16.69
N PHE A 761 -15.49 -2.55 16.82
CA PHE A 761 -16.67 -2.79 16.00
C PHE A 761 -17.93 -2.84 16.89
N PRO A 762 -19.00 -2.16 16.50
CA PRO A 762 -20.25 -2.22 17.26
C PRO A 762 -20.89 -3.62 17.19
N SER A 763 -21.79 -3.91 18.15
CA SER A 763 -22.55 -5.16 18.14
C SER A 763 -23.36 -5.31 16.85
N GLY A 764 -23.37 -6.51 16.28
CA GLY A 764 -24.06 -6.81 15.02
C GLY A 764 -23.28 -6.39 13.75
N PHE A 765 -22.03 -5.97 13.89
CA PHE A 765 -21.18 -5.69 12.71
C PHE A 765 -20.84 -6.98 11.95
N PRO A 766 -20.89 -7.03 10.60
CA PRO A 766 -20.59 -8.23 9.83
C PRO A 766 -19.16 -8.73 10.04
N ALA A 767 -19.01 -10.02 10.43
CA ALA A 767 -17.71 -10.59 10.80
C ALA A 767 -16.70 -10.59 9.66
N SER A 768 -17.10 -10.96 8.44
CA SER A 768 -16.24 -10.95 7.25
C SER A 768 -15.78 -9.54 6.88
N ALA A 769 -16.63 -8.53 7.03
CA ALA A 769 -16.24 -7.14 6.83
C ALA A 769 -15.27 -6.63 7.93
N ALA A 770 -15.51 -7.05 9.18
CA ALA A 770 -14.60 -6.70 10.29
C ALA A 770 -13.20 -7.29 10.08
N ASP A 771 -13.09 -8.52 9.57
CA ASP A 771 -11.79 -9.12 9.22
C ASP A 771 -11.08 -8.36 8.10
N LEU A 772 -11.79 -8.05 7.01
CA LEU A 772 -11.22 -7.26 5.90
C LEU A 772 -10.72 -5.89 6.41
N ILE A 773 -11.52 -5.19 7.20
CA ILE A 773 -11.15 -3.87 7.75
C ILE A 773 -9.91 -3.98 8.65
N LYS A 774 -9.83 -4.98 9.54
CA LYS A 774 -8.64 -5.20 10.39
C LYS A 774 -7.37 -5.37 9.57
N ARG A 775 -7.43 -6.16 8.49
CA ARG A 775 -6.30 -6.40 7.59
C ARG A 775 -5.93 -5.17 6.76
N LEU A 776 -6.91 -4.34 6.36
CA LEU A 776 -6.67 -3.07 5.66
C LEU A 776 -6.13 -2.00 6.62
N LEU A 777 -6.60 -1.94 7.87
CA LEU A 777 -6.17 -1.00 8.90
C LEU A 777 -4.98 -1.52 9.72
N THR A 778 -4.11 -2.31 9.11
CA THR A 778 -2.84 -2.75 9.70
C THR A 778 -1.86 -1.58 9.71
N PRO A 779 -1.29 -1.20 10.90
CA PRO A 779 -0.42 -0.02 11.01
C PRO A 779 0.83 -0.10 10.15
N ASN A 780 1.47 -1.27 10.08
CA ASN A 780 2.62 -1.48 9.20
C ASN A 780 2.15 -1.68 7.77
N ALA A 781 2.51 -0.75 6.87
CA ALA A 781 2.13 -0.76 5.46
C ALA A 781 2.56 -2.04 4.72
N ALA A 782 3.69 -2.66 5.11
CA ALA A 782 4.17 -3.89 4.48
C ALA A 782 3.21 -5.07 4.69
N TYR A 783 2.58 -5.17 5.86
CA TYR A 783 1.65 -6.26 6.20
C TYR A 783 0.18 -5.96 5.89
N ARG A 784 -0.10 -4.76 5.38
CA ARG A 784 -1.44 -4.32 5.00
C ARG A 784 -1.97 -5.12 3.82
N LEU A 785 -3.20 -5.64 3.92
CA LEU A 785 -3.83 -6.36 2.81
C LEU A 785 -3.88 -5.47 1.55
N GLY A 786 -3.62 -6.05 0.39
CA GLY A 786 -3.46 -5.33 -0.87
C GLY A 786 -2.02 -4.90 -1.18
N ASN A 787 -1.14 -4.81 -0.18
CA ASN A 787 0.29 -4.54 -0.36
C ASN A 787 1.17 -5.79 -0.29
N GLN A 788 0.57 -6.95 -0.02
CA GLN A 788 1.21 -8.28 0.02
C GLN A 788 1.42 -8.83 -1.39
N SER A 789 1.93 -10.07 -1.49
CA SER A 789 2.28 -10.72 -2.76
C SER A 789 1.13 -10.86 -3.75
N GLY A 790 -0.09 -11.14 -3.28
CA GLY A 790 -1.28 -11.21 -4.12
C GLY A 790 -1.85 -9.85 -4.51
N GLY A 791 -1.34 -8.76 -3.90
CA GLY A 791 -1.78 -7.40 -4.21
C GLY A 791 -3.29 -7.21 -4.03
N VAL A 792 -3.94 -6.53 -4.96
CA VAL A 792 -5.38 -6.29 -4.90
C VAL A 792 -6.21 -7.57 -4.97
N GLN A 793 -5.67 -8.66 -5.51
CA GLN A 793 -6.36 -9.94 -5.57
C GLN A 793 -6.64 -10.51 -4.17
N ASP A 794 -5.78 -10.25 -3.20
CA ASP A 794 -6.02 -10.62 -1.80
C ASP A 794 -7.27 -9.94 -1.24
N ILE A 795 -7.56 -8.70 -1.67
CA ILE A 795 -8.79 -7.99 -1.32
C ILE A 795 -9.99 -8.58 -2.08
N MET A 796 -9.83 -8.82 -3.39
CA MET A 796 -10.93 -9.28 -4.25
C MET A 796 -11.38 -10.71 -3.92
N SER A 797 -10.47 -11.56 -3.44
CA SER A 797 -10.73 -12.95 -3.03
C SER A 797 -11.13 -13.09 -1.55
N HIS A 798 -11.20 -11.97 -0.81
CA HIS A 798 -11.54 -12.00 0.61
C HIS A 798 -12.96 -12.53 0.87
N PRO A 799 -13.20 -13.28 1.98
CA PRO A 799 -14.51 -13.86 2.33
C PRO A 799 -15.68 -12.88 2.28
N MET A 800 -15.47 -11.62 2.61
CA MET A 800 -16.50 -10.57 2.48
C MET A 800 -17.13 -10.50 1.09
N PHE A 801 -16.36 -10.76 0.03
CA PHE A 801 -16.83 -10.75 -1.35
C PHE A 801 -17.22 -12.17 -1.83
N THR A 802 -16.43 -13.18 -1.49
CA THR A 802 -16.67 -14.56 -1.96
C THR A 802 -17.90 -15.19 -1.32
N GLU A 803 -18.15 -14.99 -0.02
CA GLU A 803 -19.36 -15.43 0.68
C GLU A 803 -20.64 -14.75 0.16
N ALA A 804 -20.50 -13.49 -0.30
CA ALA A 804 -21.58 -12.74 -0.91
C ALA A 804 -21.81 -13.09 -2.40
N CYS A 805 -21.07 -14.06 -2.96
CA CYS A 805 -21.09 -14.41 -4.39
C CYS A 805 -20.89 -13.16 -5.28
N PHE A 806 -19.97 -12.27 -4.89
CA PHE A 806 -19.73 -11.00 -5.56
C PHE A 806 -18.99 -11.23 -6.89
N ASP A 807 -19.60 -10.85 -8.00
CA ASP A 807 -19.02 -11.02 -9.32
C ASP A 807 -18.31 -9.75 -9.79
N TRP A 808 -16.99 -9.78 -9.75
CA TRP A 808 -16.12 -8.68 -10.17
C TRP A 808 -16.21 -8.38 -11.67
N ARG A 809 -16.51 -9.39 -12.51
CA ARG A 809 -16.66 -9.21 -13.98
C ARG A 809 -17.98 -8.50 -14.29
N GLU A 810 -19.05 -8.88 -13.60
CA GLU A 810 -20.35 -8.22 -13.72
C GLU A 810 -20.28 -6.76 -13.22
N LEU A 811 -19.53 -6.51 -12.12
CA LEU A 811 -19.29 -5.14 -11.65
C LEU A 811 -18.50 -4.31 -12.69
N TYR A 812 -17.37 -4.83 -13.17
CA TYR A 812 -16.51 -4.14 -14.14
C TYR A 812 -17.27 -3.81 -15.44
N SER A 813 -18.07 -4.75 -15.93
CA SER A 813 -18.90 -4.58 -17.12
C SER A 813 -20.16 -3.76 -16.88
N LYS A 814 -20.38 -3.26 -15.64
CA LYS A 814 -21.57 -2.51 -15.22
C LYS A 814 -22.90 -3.25 -15.42
N ARG A 815 -22.89 -4.60 -15.30
CA ARG A 815 -24.09 -5.44 -15.38
C ARG A 815 -24.68 -5.79 -14.01
N MET A 816 -23.86 -5.68 -12.94
CA MET A 816 -24.36 -5.85 -11.58
C MET A 816 -25.40 -4.79 -11.24
N LEU A 817 -26.52 -5.18 -10.61
CA LEU A 817 -27.59 -4.27 -10.26
C LEU A 817 -27.12 -3.27 -9.16
N PRO A 818 -27.09 -1.95 -9.43
CA PRO A 818 -26.68 -0.98 -8.43
C PRO A 818 -27.73 -0.84 -7.32
N PRO A 819 -27.31 -0.58 -6.08
CA PRO A 819 -28.22 -0.44 -4.93
C PRO A 819 -29.18 0.76 -5.06
N HIS A 820 -28.78 1.76 -5.81
CA HIS A 820 -29.60 2.91 -6.13
C HIS A 820 -29.22 3.47 -7.50
N LYS A 821 -30.25 3.79 -8.29
CA LYS A 821 -30.11 4.44 -9.59
C LYS A 821 -30.78 5.81 -9.54
N PRO A 822 -30.04 6.92 -9.65
CA PRO A 822 -30.65 8.25 -9.72
C PRO A 822 -31.61 8.31 -10.91
N LYS A 823 -32.85 8.74 -10.69
CA LYS A 823 -33.83 8.87 -11.78
C LYS A 823 -33.55 10.14 -12.55
N VAL A 824 -33.09 10.01 -13.79
CA VAL A 824 -32.93 11.11 -14.74
C VAL A 824 -34.05 11.01 -15.75
N HIS A 825 -34.88 12.03 -15.89
CA HIS A 825 -35.86 12.12 -16.96
C HIS A 825 -35.19 12.63 -18.22
N ALA A 826 -35.08 11.77 -19.24
CA ALA A 826 -34.59 12.17 -20.56
C ALA A 826 -35.60 13.15 -21.22
N VAL A 827 -35.14 14.34 -21.57
CA VAL A 827 -35.87 15.22 -22.48
C VAL A 827 -35.51 14.81 -23.93
N GLY A 828 -36.53 14.37 -24.65
CA GLY A 828 -36.54 14.30 -26.11
C GLY A 828 -36.16 12.96 -26.71
N GLY A 829 -37.17 12.19 -26.98
CA GLY A 829 -37.43 11.30 -28.09
C GLY A 829 -36.33 10.46 -28.74
N LEU A 830 -36.26 9.20 -28.35
CA LEU A 830 -36.14 8.10 -29.31
C LEU A 830 -36.67 6.84 -28.58
N LYS A 831 -37.87 6.42 -29.06
CA LYS A 831 -38.45 5.14 -28.67
C LYS A 831 -37.54 4.02 -29.19
N HIS A 832 -36.96 3.25 -28.31
CA HIS A 832 -36.47 1.92 -28.64
C HIS A 832 -37.18 0.89 -27.76
N SER A 833 -37.64 -0.11 -28.47
CA SER A 833 -38.52 -1.19 -28.15
C SER A 833 -38.19 -1.96 -26.86
N ARG A 834 -39.29 -2.38 -26.22
CA ARG A 834 -39.37 -3.35 -25.13
C ARG A 834 -38.66 -4.66 -25.49
N GLU A 835 -37.72 -5.06 -24.71
CA GLU A 835 -37.48 -6.47 -24.43
C GLU A 835 -37.74 -6.72 -22.94
N LYS A 836 -38.77 -7.53 -22.71
CA LYS A 836 -39.09 -8.12 -21.44
C LYS A 836 -38.06 -9.21 -21.16
N MET A 837 -37.30 -9.09 -20.11
CA MET A 837 -36.66 -10.25 -19.53
C MET A 837 -37.05 -10.36 -18.06
N LEU A 838 -37.78 -11.42 -17.81
CA LEU A 838 -38.14 -11.92 -16.49
C LEU A 838 -36.84 -12.21 -15.72
N CYS A 839 -36.65 -11.59 -14.58
CA CYS A 839 -35.79 -12.14 -13.55
C CYS A 839 -36.54 -12.05 -12.23
N VAL A 840 -36.74 -13.20 -11.65
CA VAL A 840 -37.57 -13.46 -10.46
C VAL A 840 -36.83 -12.94 -9.22
N CYS A 841 -37.56 -12.12 -8.51
CA CYS A 841 -37.57 -11.72 -7.11
C CYS A 841 -36.65 -12.44 -6.12
N VAL A 842 -35.79 -11.67 -5.43
CA VAL A 842 -35.77 -11.62 -3.96
C VAL A 842 -35.34 -10.23 -3.54
N PHE A 843 -36.20 -9.24 -3.48
CA PHE A 843 -36.09 -8.03 -2.66
C PHE A 843 -37.41 -7.25 -2.77
N SER A 844 -38.39 -7.70 -2.03
CA SER A 844 -39.59 -6.91 -1.78
C SER A 844 -39.59 -6.57 -0.29
N CYS A 845 -39.14 -5.37 0.05
CA CYS A 845 -39.62 -4.58 1.19
C CYS A 845 -38.94 -3.21 1.18
N CYS A 846 -39.77 -2.18 1.25
CA CYS A 846 -39.47 -0.75 1.41
C CYS A 846 -39.59 0.13 0.16
N LEU A 847 -40.81 0.21 -0.34
CA LEU A 847 -41.26 1.34 -1.17
C LEU A 847 -42.13 2.25 -0.32
N ASN A 848 -41.57 3.36 0.21
CA ASN A 848 -42.26 4.62 0.46
C ASN A 848 -41.31 5.66 1.05
N SER A 849 -40.59 6.36 0.17
CA SER A 849 -40.00 7.65 0.50
C SER A 849 -40.02 8.52 -0.76
N ARG A 850 -40.43 9.77 -0.61
CA ARG A 850 -40.42 10.77 -1.69
C ARG A 850 -39.02 10.93 -2.22
N GLN A 851 -38.73 10.27 -3.34
CA GLN A 851 -37.43 10.34 -4.03
C GLN A 851 -37.33 11.69 -4.74
N ARG A 852 -36.23 12.44 -4.51
CA ARG A 852 -35.86 13.54 -5.39
C ARG A 852 -35.46 12.92 -6.73
N GLN A 853 -36.27 13.20 -7.74
CA GLN A 853 -36.02 12.73 -9.12
C GLN A 853 -35.27 13.84 -9.87
N VAL A 854 -34.17 13.49 -10.51
CA VAL A 854 -33.49 14.39 -11.46
C VAL A 854 -34.43 14.61 -12.66
N ARG A 855 -34.91 15.81 -12.85
CA ARG A 855 -35.97 16.12 -13.84
C ARG A 855 -35.46 16.13 -15.28
N ASP A 856 -34.21 16.59 -15.48
CA ASP A 856 -33.53 16.62 -16.80
C ASP A 856 -32.01 16.71 -16.64
N ALA A 857 -31.26 16.80 -17.73
CA ALA A 857 -29.81 16.95 -17.73
C ALA A 857 -29.31 18.28 -17.09
N LEU A 858 -30.22 19.20 -16.80
CA LEU A 858 -29.94 20.48 -16.11
C LEU A 858 -30.36 20.45 -14.65
N ASP A 859 -30.96 19.36 -14.18
CA ASP A 859 -31.39 19.21 -12.78
C ASP A 859 -30.20 19.02 -11.86
N THR A 860 -29.91 20.03 -11.08
CA THR A 860 -28.83 20.09 -10.11
C THR A 860 -29.33 19.97 -8.67
N SER A 861 -30.53 19.40 -8.44
CA SER A 861 -31.14 19.28 -7.12
C SER A 861 -30.35 18.42 -6.13
N ASN A 862 -29.44 17.58 -6.61
CA ASN A 862 -28.52 16.78 -5.79
C ASN A 862 -27.25 17.52 -5.35
N PHE A 863 -27.07 18.78 -5.78
CA PHE A 863 -25.95 19.62 -5.40
C PHE A 863 -26.42 20.75 -4.46
N GLU A 864 -25.54 21.18 -3.56
CA GLU A 864 -25.81 22.34 -2.71
C GLU A 864 -25.97 23.61 -3.54
N SER A 865 -26.85 24.52 -3.12
CA SER A 865 -26.97 25.82 -3.76
C SER A 865 -25.80 26.71 -3.35
N VAL A 866 -24.96 27.05 -4.29
CA VAL A 866 -23.79 27.92 -4.10
C VAL A 866 -24.08 29.30 -4.72
N GLY A 867 -23.76 30.39 -4.01
CA GLY A 867 -23.89 31.77 -4.54
C GLY A 867 -23.00 31.98 -5.77
N GLU A 868 -23.42 32.85 -6.69
CA GLU A 868 -22.86 32.92 -8.06
C GLU A 868 -21.61 33.79 -8.24
N GLU A 869 -21.17 34.63 -7.29
CA GLU A 869 -20.11 35.61 -7.58
C GLU A 869 -18.85 35.48 -6.73
N ASP A 870 -17.77 34.96 -7.36
CA ASP A 870 -16.41 35.41 -7.10
C ASP A 870 -15.91 36.16 -8.34
N LYS A 871 -15.43 37.40 -8.15
CA LYS A 871 -14.75 38.13 -9.20
C LYS A 871 -13.50 37.35 -9.59
N VAL A 872 -13.34 37.03 -10.89
CA VAL A 872 -12.09 36.42 -11.38
C VAL A 872 -10.99 37.43 -11.17
N LEU A 873 -10.01 37.10 -10.31
CA LEU A 873 -8.86 37.92 -10.03
C LEU A 873 -7.93 37.99 -11.24
N ALA A 874 -7.49 39.19 -11.63
CA ALA A 874 -6.49 39.37 -12.66
C ALA A 874 -5.17 38.71 -12.21
N TYR A 875 -4.60 37.87 -13.06
CA TYR A 875 -3.31 37.26 -12.82
C TYR A 875 -2.22 38.03 -13.56
N THR A 876 -1.32 38.67 -12.79
CA THR A 876 -0.22 39.48 -13.31
C THR A 876 1.14 38.79 -13.28
N GLY A 877 1.18 37.56 -12.75
CA GLY A 877 2.40 36.77 -12.65
C GLY A 877 2.81 36.06 -13.94
N SER A 878 3.87 35.29 -13.90
CA SER A 878 4.43 34.59 -15.07
C SER A 878 3.47 33.52 -15.59
N GLN A 879 3.03 33.64 -16.82
CA GLN A 879 2.20 32.63 -17.51
C GLN A 879 2.95 31.31 -17.73
N LYS A 880 4.30 31.33 -17.72
CA LYS A 880 5.15 30.13 -17.87
C LYS A 880 4.89 29.07 -16.79
N LEU A 881 4.39 29.45 -15.60
CA LEU A 881 4.00 28.51 -14.56
C LEU A 881 2.88 27.52 -14.99
N PHE A 882 2.16 27.87 -16.05
CA PHE A 882 1.01 27.13 -16.55
C PHE A 882 1.18 26.65 -18.00
N ASP A 883 2.42 26.66 -18.50
CA ASP A 883 2.73 26.11 -19.83
C ASP A 883 2.44 24.61 -19.85
N GLY A 884 1.80 24.15 -20.94
CA GLY A 884 1.41 22.75 -21.09
C GLY A 884 0.09 22.33 -20.41
N PHE A 885 -0.65 23.29 -19.81
CA PHE A 885 -1.98 23.01 -19.26
C PHE A 885 -3.04 22.84 -20.33
#